data_34da6d1e9ee91fb8b5f3c820fb6513c5
#
_entry.id   34da6d1e9ee91fb8b5f3c820fb6513c5
#
_cell.length_a   1.000
_cell.length_b   1.000
_cell.length_c   1.000
_cell.angle_alpha   90.00
_cell.angle_beta   90.00
_cell.angle_gamma   90.00
#
_symmetry.space_group_name_H-M   'P 1'
#
loop_
_entity.id
_entity.type
_entity.pdbx_description
1 polymer ?
#
loop_
_entity_poly.entity_id
_entity_poly.type
_entity_poly.pdbx_seq_one_letter_code
_entity_poly.pdbx_strand_id
1 'polypeptide(L)'
;MKRRTDIEGLRAVAVLSVLLFHAGVPGLGGGYVGVDVFFVVSGFLITSLLVAEKTNTGKVSLGAFYARRARRILPVSALVAVATLIASWIWLEPLRLRSLADDVLAVALFSSNFVFAHRGADYLQSALPPSPLQHYWSLAVEEQFYVVWPALVMVVCIGIGTRTTRNVRLRVGITAAVAAVASFVACMALMNSSQPWAFFSPHTRAFELSIGALVAVVPIGASITLIRMNALLAWCGLAGIIATVVLFSETTTFPGPWALAPVMATAFLLRGGNAASWSPDAILRISPMQWLGSRSYSAYLWHWPVLIIAAAALDKKLSVFEGLICLMISLALSEFSYRFVENPVRLNHNIVGIRAMVLAVSLIALVSGSAVLAQNNQPSLSGGWSATAPTLVTESTTTTDSNVPTTTIPTMPELPNEGPPVEAIVQAMTATGLPSNITPTLQQALSDMPTIYSNNCHASFSAIRPKNCVYGDETSSTVIGLYGDSHAAQWFPAFEKMAIKRNWKLITYTKRGCPPSDIPTYSKVLGKNYQECGPWRENVLKQMVIDGVQTVFIAHFDRLLSASTRVPMWQKEWRAGLQSTIDSLTAEGITPVLMEDTPYPGQDVPTCLSRHYTNVQLCNPSISSAYRDDIHQMLQDFDAEDVHVLWTRPWFCTDAGCPTVVGNILVYRDDNHMTVTFASFIAPLLDAAVVDVVNWVSTQR
;
A
#
# COMPACT_ATOMS: atom_id res chain seq x y z
N MET A 1 7.15 -10.33 -41.26
CA MET A 1 6.00 -11.07 -40.69
C MET A 1 4.72 -10.35 -41.09
N LYS A 2 3.68 -11.05 -41.54
CA LYS A 2 2.35 -10.44 -41.72
C LYS A 2 1.88 -9.89 -40.37
N ARG A 3 1.22 -8.72 -40.40
CA ARG A 3 0.66 -8.07 -39.19
C ARG A 3 -0.38 -9.00 -38.56
N ARG A 4 -0.21 -9.35 -37.29
CA ARG A 4 -1.13 -10.19 -36.48
C ARG A 4 -2.18 -9.28 -35.87
N THR A 5 -3.32 -9.14 -36.54
CA THR A 5 -4.45 -8.29 -36.15
C THR A 5 -5.17 -8.80 -34.90
N ASP A 6 -5.17 -10.12 -34.68
CA ASP A 6 -5.64 -10.76 -33.47
C ASP A 6 -4.90 -10.31 -32.21
N ILE A 7 -3.58 -10.12 -32.30
CA ILE A 7 -2.75 -9.62 -31.18
C ILE A 7 -3.06 -8.14 -30.88
N GLU A 8 -3.29 -7.31 -31.90
CA GLU A 8 -3.70 -5.93 -31.67
C GLU A 8 -5.07 -5.86 -31.00
N GLY A 9 -6.03 -6.69 -31.44
CA GLY A 9 -7.33 -6.80 -30.77
C GLY A 9 -7.23 -7.31 -29.33
N LEU A 10 -6.37 -8.30 -29.07
CA LEU A 10 -6.10 -8.77 -27.71
C LEU A 10 -5.51 -7.69 -26.81
N ARG A 11 -4.60 -6.87 -27.32
CA ARG A 11 -4.06 -5.70 -26.60
C ARG A 11 -5.13 -4.66 -26.30
N ALA A 12 -6.13 -4.52 -27.19
CA ALA A 12 -7.29 -3.66 -26.93
C ALA A 12 -8.14 -4.19 -25.77
N VAL A 13 -8.44 -5.50 -25.75
CA VAL A 13 -9.14 -6.13 -24.62
C VAL A 13 -8.39 -5.93 -23.32
N ALA A 14 -7.08 -6.18 -23.32
CA ALA A 14 -6.23 -6.04 -22.13
C ALA A 14 -6.19 -4.60 -21.60
N VAL A 15 -5.97 -3.60 -22.46
CA VAL A 15 -5.93 -2.20 -21.99
C VAL A 15 -7.31 -1.74 -21.54
N LEU A 16 -8.38 -2.10 -22.27
CA LEU A 16 -9.74 -1.70 -21.91
C LEU A 16 -10.15 -2.23 -20.54
N SER A 17 -9.81 -3.50 -20.21
CA SER A 17 -10.12 -4.06 -18.90
C SER A 17 -9.41 -3.27 -17.77
N VAL A 18 -8.14 -2.91 -17.96
CA VAL A 18 -7.38 -2.10 -16.98
C VAL A 18 -7.99 -0.70 -16.81
N LEU A 19 -8.31 -0.04 -17.92
CA LEU A 19 -8.87 1.31 -17.91
C LEU A 19 -10.22 1.34 -17.17
N LEU A 20 -11.14 0.43 -17.50
CA LEU A 20 -12.47 0.38 -16.89
C LEU A 20 -12.42 -0.02 -15.41
N PHE A 21 -11.51 -0.92 -15.03
CA PHE A 21 -11.26 -1.25 -13.63
C PHE A 21 -10.83 -0.03 -12.83
N HIS A 22 -9.83 0.71 -13.30
CA HIS A 22 -9.34 1.90 -12.60
C HIS A 22 -10.33 3.08 -12.61
N ALA A 23 -11.26 3.12 -13.56
CA ALA A 23 -12.39 4.06 -13.53
C ALA A 23 -13.51 3.65 -12.57
N GLY A 24 -13.38 2.52 -11.87
CA GLY A 24 -14.34 2.03 -10.88
C GLY A 24 -15.63 1.48 -11.48
N VAL A 25 -15.62 1.00 -12.74
CA VAL A 25 -16.82 0.43 -13.39
C VAL A 25 -17.25 -0.85 -12.68
N PRO A 26 -18.51 -0.94 -12.17
CA PRO A 26 -18.99 -2.10 -11.45
C PRO A 26 -18.96 -3.38 -12.28
N GLY A 27 -18.69 -4.52 -11.65
CA GLY A 27 -18.66 -5.83 -12.31
C GLY A 27 -17.38 -6.14 -13.08
N LEU A 28 -16.37 -5.26 -13.07
CA LEU A 28 -15.09 -5.46 -13.73
C LEU A 28 -13.93 -5.46 -12.71
N GLY A 29 -14.16 -5.97 -11.52
CA GLY A 29 -13.19 -5.95 -10.40
C GLY A 29 -11.87 -6.68 -10.68
N GLY A 30 -11.86 -7.62 -11.63
CA GLY A 30 -10.66 -8.31 -12.10
C GLY A 30 -9.93 -7.65 -13.28
N GLY A 31 -10.30 -6.41 -13.66
CA GLY A 31 -9.73 -5.77 -14.86
C GLY A 31 -8.20 -5.57 -14.81
N TYR A 32 -7.59 -5.57 -13.63
CA TYR A 32 -6.14 -5.53 -13.44
C TYR A 32 -5.38 -6.68 -14.13
N VAL A 33 -6.02 -7.84 -14.36
CA VAL A 33 -5.43 -8.99 -15.08
C VAL A 33 -5.05 -8.67 -16.53
N GLY A 34 -5.50 -7.53 -17.08
CA GLY A 34 -5.04 -7.06 -18.38
C GLY A 34 -3.52 -6.87 -18.46
N VAL A 35 -2.86 -6.62 -17.32
CA VAL A 35 -1.38 -6.55 -17.23
C VAL A 35 -0.76 -7.92 -17.51
N ASP A 36 -1.33 -9.00 -16.95
CA ASP A 36 -0.86 -10.37 -17.16
C ASP A 36 -1.02 -10.77 -18.64
N VAL A 37 -2.13 -10.35 -19.26
CA VAL A 37 -2.34 -10.52 -20.71
C VAL A 37 -1.22 -9.82 -21.50
N PHE A 38 -0.85 -8.59 -21.11
CA PHE A 38 0.27 -7.87 -21.74
C PHE A 38 1.60 -8.60 -21.55
N PHE A 39 1.89 -9.13 -20.39
CA PHE A 39 3.14 -9.87 -20.14
C PHE A 39 3.25 -11.12 -21.05
N VAL A 40 2.18 -11.91 -21.15
CA VAL A 40 2.16 -13.08 -22.05
C VAL A 40 2.34 -12.66 -23.51
N VAL A 41 1.63 -11.62 -23.96
CA VAL A 41 1.76 -11.09 -25.34
C VAL A 41 3.18 -10.58 -25.59
N SER A 42 3.80 -9.91 -24.63
CA SER A 42 5.16 -9.39 -24.72
C SER A 42 6.19 -10.49 -24.83
N GLY A 43 6.10 -11.52 -23.97
CA GLY A 43 6.98 -12.69 -24.04
C GLY A 43 6.88 -13.42 -25.38
N PHE A 44 5.63 -13.58 -25.89
CA PHE A 44 5.38 -14.17 -27.21
C PHE A 44 6.00 -13.36 -28.35
N LEU A 45 5.77 -12.06 -28.40
CA LEU A 45 6.26 -11.20 -29.49
C LEU A 45 7.77 -11.12 -29.53
N ILE A 46 8.41 -10.89 -28.37
CA ILE A 46 9.85 -10.78 -28.28
C ILE A 46 10.55 -12.08 -28.68
N THR A 47 10.07 -13.21 -28.14
CA THR A 47 10.65 -14.51 -28.44
C THR A 47 10.47 -14.87 -29.91
N SER A 48 9.30 -14.59 -30.50
CA SER A 48 9.04 -14.77 -31.92
C SER A 48 10.03 -13.99 -32.80
N LEU A 49 10.32 -12.72 -32.44
CA LEU A 49 11.28 -11.89 -33.15
C LEU A 49 12.72 -12.42 -33.03
N LEU A 50 13.15 -12.79 -31.82
CA LEU A 50 14.52 -13.29 -31.56
C LEU A 50 14.76 -14.64 -32.26
N VAL A 51 13.79 -15.56 -32.20
CA VAL A 51 13.85 -16.86 -32.91
C VAL A 51 13.91 -16.65 -34.42
N ALA A 52 13.06 -15.76 -34.95
CA ALA A 52 13.10 -15.45 -36.40
C ALA A 52 14.42 -14.80 -36.83
N GLU A 53 14.96 -13.87 -36.06
CA GLU A 53 16.26 -13.24 -36.34
C GLU A 53 17.40 -14.28 -36.32
N LYS A 54 17.47 -15.11 -35.26
CA LYS A 54 18.48 -16.17 -35.14
C LYS A 54 18.41 -17.19 -36.28
N THR A 55 17.20 -17.62 -36.64
CA THR A 55 17.06 -18.64 -37.72
C THR A 55 17.33 -18.09 -39.10
N ASN A 56 17.03 -16.81 -39.35
CA ASN A 56 17.23 -16.19 -40.67
C ASN A 56 18.66 -15.66 -40.86
N THR A 57 19.29 -15.12 -39.80
CA THR A 57 20.60 -14.44 -39.90
C THR A 57 21.73 -15.21 -39.21
N GLY A 58 21.44 -16.24 -38.44
CA GLY A 58 22.41 -16.99 -37.64
C GLY A 58 22.86 -16.24 -36.37
N LYS A 59 22.46 -14.99 -36.18
CA LYS A 59 22.87 -14.14 -35.05
C LYS A 59 21.66 -13.47 -34.40
N VAL A 60 21.82 -13.04 -33.17
CA VAL A 60 20.90 -12.12 -32.44
C VAL A 60 21.67 -10.82 -32.25
N SER A 61 21.14 -9.73 -32.79
CA SER A 61 21.74 -8.38 -32.66
C SER A 61 21.10 -7.63 -31.50
N LEU A 62 21.72 -7.69 -30.32
CA LEU A 62 21.25 -6.99 -29.13
C LEU A 62 21.15 -5.46 -29.35
N GLY A 63 22.16 -4.86 -30.01
CA GLY A 63 22.15 -3.42 -30.30
C GLY A 63 20.97 -2.99 -31.18
N ALA A 64 20.67 -3.75 -32.25
CA ALA A 64 19.52 -3.48 -33.10
C ALA A 64 18.20 -3.72 -32.35
N PHE A 65 18.14 -4.70 -31.48
CA PHE A 65 16.99 -5.00 -30.63
C PHE A 65 16.70 -3.83 -29.68
N TYR A 66 17.68 -3.39 -28.88
CA TYR A 66 17.50 -2.29 -27.93
C TYR A 66 17.22 -0.95 -28.63
N ALA A 67 17.83 -0.69 -29.78
CA ALA A 67 17.50 0.51 -30.57
C ALA A 67 16.05 0.56 -31.01
N ARG A 68 15.46 -0.58 -31.44
CA ARG A 68 14.03 -0.67 -31.77
C ARG A 68 13.13 -0.44 -30.54
N ARG A 69 13.54 -0.93 -29.38
CA ARG A 69 12.79 -0.75 -28.11
C ARG A 69 12.86 0.69 -27.63
N ALA A 70 14.04 1.28 -27.57
CA ALA A 70 14.23 2.68 -27.17
C ALA A 70 13.34 3.64 -27.98
N ARG A 71 13.31 3.49 -29.33
CA ARG A 71 12.43 4.32 -30.20
C ARG A 71 10.93 4.13 -29.94
N ARG A 72 10.52 2.95 -29.48
CA ARG A 72 9.10 2.63 -29.27
C ARG A 72 8.60 3.08 -27.90
N ILE A 73 9.43 2.96 -26.87
CA ILE A 73 8.98 3.05 -25.46
C ILE A 73 9.37 4.39 -24.85
N LEU A 74 10.64 4.79 -24.95
CA LEU A 74 11.18 5.94 -24.23
C LEU A 74 10.49 7.27 -24.55
N PRO A 75 10.14 7.62 -25.81
CA PRO A 75 9.59 8.93 -26.10
C PRO A 75 8.25 9.21 -25.40
N VAL A 76 7.33 8.28 -25.41
CA VAL A 76 6.02 8.44 -24.75
C VAL A 76 6.17 8.28 -23.23
N SER A 77 6.99 7.35 -22.76
CA SER A 77 7.29 7.19 -21.34
C SER A 77 7.83 8.49 -20.73
N ALA A 78 8.81 9.12 -21.39
CA ALA A 78 9.38 10.40 -20.96
C ALA A 78 8.35 11.53 -21.01
N LEU A 79 7.57 11.63 -22.08
CA LEU A 79 6.50 12.61 -22.19
C LEU A 79 5.51 12.51 -21.04
N VAL A 80 5.00 11.31 -20.78
CA VAL A 80 3.99 11.09 -19.71
C VAL A 80 4.60 11.35 -18.34
N ALA A 81 5.84 10.88 -18.06
CA ALA A 81 6.49 11.11 -16.78
C ALA A 81 6.68 12.61 -16.48
N VAL A 82 7.19 13.39 -17.46
CA VAL A 82 7.39 14.83 -17.31
C VAL A 82 6.05 15.57 -17.21
N ALA A 83 5.08 15.23 -18.07
CA ALA A 83 3.75 15.84 -18.01
C ALA A 83 3.04 15.54 -16.68
N THR A 84 3.18 14.33 -16.17
CA THR A 84 2.66 13.96 -14.85
C THR A 84 3.30 14.78 -13.73
N LEU A 85 4.62 14.97 -13.78
CA LEU A 85 5.35 15.78 -12.79
C LEU A 85 4.87 17.25 -12.83
N ILE A 86 4.72 17.83 -14.03
CA ILE A 86 4.22 19.22 -14.21
C ILE A 86 2.78 19.34 -13.71
N ALA A 87 1.90 18.43 -14.10
CA ALA A 87 0.51 18.44 -13.66
C ALA A 87 0.39 18.24 -12.14
N SER A 88 1.22 17.36 -11.57
CA SER A 88 1.28 17.13 -10.12
C SER A 88 1.80 18.35 -9.35
N TRP A 89 2.71 19.13 -9.94
CA TRP A 89 3.15 20.40 -9.36
C TRP A 89 2.03 21.41 -9.16
N ILE A 90 1.00 21.35 -10.02
CA ILE A 90 -0.14 22.28 -9.99
C ILE A 90 -1.28 21.78 -9.09
N TRP A 91 -1.56 20.46 -9.10
CA TRP A 91 -2.77 19.88 -8.50
C TRP A 91 -2.54 18.88 -7.38
N LEU A 92 -1.33 18.34 -7.22
CA LEU A 92 -1.03 17.39 -6.14
C LEU A 92 -0.64 18.14 -4.87
N GLU A 93 -0.88 17.51 -3.74
CA GLU A 93 -0.45 18.04 -2.44
C GLU A 93 1.06 18.25 -2.40
N PRO A 94 1.54 19.41 -1.93
CA PRO A 94 2.97 19.76 -1.95
C PRO A 94 3.86 18.73 -1.26
N LEU A 95 3.39 18.11 -0.18
CA LEU A 95 4.14 17.07 0.55
C LEU A 95 4.46 15.84 -0.33
N ARG A 96 3.56 15.50 -1.25
CA ARG A 96 3.70 14.34 -2.15
C ARG A 96 4.65 14.58 -3.33
N LEU A 97 4.99 15.85 -3.63
CA LEU A 97 5.86 16.18 -4.76
C LEU A 97 7.26 15.59 -4.62
N ARG A 98 7.79 15.51 -3.39
CA ARG A 98 9.11 14.91 -3.15
C ARG A 98 9.11 13.41 -3.46
N SER A 99 8.15 12.68 -2.92
CA SER A 99 8.02 11.24 -3.19
C SER A 99 7.73 10.94 -4.66
N LEU A 100 6.97 11.82 -5.33
CA LEU A 100 6.73 11.72 -6.76
C LEU A 100 8.01 11.95 -7.58
N ALA A 101 8.86 12.90 -7.18
CA ALA A 101 10.15 13.12 -7.85
C ALA A 101 11.08 11.90 -7.72
N ASP A 102 11.07 11.20 -6.57
CA ASP A 102 11.75 9.91 -6.40
C ASP A 102 11.17 8.84 -7.34
N ASP A 103 9.84 8.82 -7.50
CA ASP A 103 9.18 7.90 -8.44
C ASP A 103 9.55 8.19 -9.90
N VAL A 104 9.65 9.46 -10.28
CA VAL A 104 10.10 9.87 -11.63
C VAL A 104 11.52 9.39 -11.89
N LEU A 105 12.43 9.48 -10.91
CA LEU A 105 13.79 8.92 -11.01
C LEU A 105 13.74 7.40 -11.19
N ALA A 106 12.93 6.71 -10.39
CA ALA A 106 12.77 5.26 -10.50
C ALA A 106 12.16 4.83 -11.84
N VAL A 107 11.22 5.62 -12.38
CA VAL A 107 10.65 5.41 -13.73
C VAL A 107 11.72 5.60 -14.82
N ALA A 108 12.55 6.64 -14.74
CA ALA A 108 13.63 6.90 -15.69
C ALA A 108 14.61 5.73 -15.77
N LEU A 109 14.85 5.05 -14.64
CA LEU A 109 15.77 3.92 -14.50
C LEU A 109 15.09 2.55 -14.61
N PHE A 110 13.80 2.47 -14.92
CA PHE A 110 13.03 1.23 -14.96
C PHE A 110 13.13 0.41 -13.67
N SER A 111 13.16 1.06 -12.51
CA SER A 111 13.26 0.46 -11.18
C SER A 111 12.06 0.75 -10.28
N SER A 112 11.00 1.37 -10.81
CA SER A 112 9.81 1.78 -10.07
C SER A 112 9.08 0.61 -9.39
N ASN A 113 9.15 -0.59 -9.95
CA ASN A 113 8.61 -1.81 -9.36
C ASN A 113 9.23 -2.15 -8.00
N PHE A 114 10.54 -1.92 -7.81
CA PHE A 114 11.20 -2.14 -6.51
C PHE A 114 10.81 -1.09 -5.48
N VAL A 115 10.67 0.16 -5.89
CA VAL A 115 10.20 1.25 -5.02
C VAL A 115 8.79 0.96 -4.52
N PHE A 116 7.87 0.56 -5.40
CA PHE A 116 6.49 0.25 -5.02
C PHE A 116 6.38 -1.07 -4.24
N ALA A 117 7.24 -2.06 -4.49
CA ALA A 117 7.32 -3.26 -3.67
C ALA A 117 7.73 -2.93 -2.23
N HIS A 118 8.72 -2.07 -2.07
CA HIS A 118 9.19 -1.62 -0.76
C HIS A 118 8.11 -0.85 -0.01
N ARG A 119 7.47 0.15 -0.64
CA ARG A 119 6.38 0.92 -0.03
C ARG A 119 5.17 0.06 0.34
N GLY A 120 4.76 -0.86 -0.53
CA GLY A 120 3.64 -1.76 -0.24
C GLY A 120 3.94 -2.78 0.86
N ALA A 121 5.21 -3.13 1.08
CA ALA A 121 5.65 -4.01 2.16
C ALA A 121 5.90 -3.26 3.49
N ASP A 122 6.06 -1.95 3.43
CA ASP A 122 6.18 -1.10 4.61
C ASP A 122 4.78 -0.83 5.18
N TYR A 123 4.57 -1.25 6.42
CA TYR A 123 3.30 -1.09 7.13
C TYR A 123 2.78 0.35 7.12
N LEU A 124 3.65 1.33 7.29
CA LEU A 124 3.29 2.73 7.39
C LEU A 124 3.02 3.39 6.04
N GLN A 125 3.72 2.94 4.99
CA GLN A 125 3.58 3.50 3.66
C GLN A 125 2.47 2.85 2.84
N SER A 126 1.99 1.66 3.26
CA SER A 126 0.95 0.91 2.55
C SER A 126 -0.43 1.60 2.56
N ALA A 127 -0.68 2.49 3.53
CA ALA A 127 -1.91 3.26 3.64
C ALA A 127 -1.88 4.59 2.86
N LEU A 128 -0.70 5.03 2.39
CA LEU A 128 -0.57 6.29 1.65
C LEU A 128 -1.30 6.24 0.30
N PRO A 129 -1.84 7.38 -0.18
CA PRO A 129 -2.47 7.46 -1.49
C PRO A 129 -1.51 7.00 -2.61
N PRO A 130 -2.00 6.30 -3.64
CA PRO A 130 -1.15 5.74 -4.69
C PRO A 130 -0.44 6.84 -5.49
N SER A 131 0.79 6.55 -5.91
CA SER A 131 1.56 7.43 -6.79
C SER A 131 0.88 7.60 -8.16
N PRO A 132 0.85 8.81 -8.75
CA PRO A 132 0.43 9.01 -10.12
C PRO A 132 1.22 8.21 -11.16
N LEU A 133 2.41 7.71 -10.80
CA LEU A 133 3.27 6.88 -11.66
C LEU A 133 3.28 5.40 -11.26
N GLN A 134 2.42 4.96 -10.33
CA GLN A 134 2.45 3.59 -9.82
C GLN A 134 2.36 2.55 -10.93
N HIS A 135 1.52 2.75 -11.94
CA HIS A 135 1.32 1.82 -13.06
C HIS A 135 2.60 1.53 -13.88
N TYR A 136 3.66 2.36 -13.77
CA TYR A 136 4.95 2.10 -14.42
C TYR A 136 5.67 0.87 -13.89
N TRP A 137 5.24 0.30 -12.76
CA TRP A 137 5.83 -0.93 -12.23
C TRP A 137 5.82 -2.08 -13.25
N SER A 138 4.74 -2.23 -13.99
CA SER A 138 4.60 -3.30 -14.98
C SER A 138 5.51 -3.08 -16.19
N LEU A 139 5.68 -1.83 -16.62
CA LEU A 139 6.63 -1.47 -17.67
C LEU A 139 8.08 -1.74 -17.21
N ALA A 140 8.41 -1.45 -15.94
CA ALA A 140 9.72 -1.75 -15.38
C ALA A 140 10.02 -3.27 -15.41
N VAL A 141 9.08 -4.10 -14.97
CA VAL A 141 9.19 -5.57 -15.04
C VAL A 141 9.38 -6.05 -16.49
N GLU A 142 8.59 -5.49 -17.41
CA GLU A 142 8.68 -5.83 -18.86
C GLU A 142 10.06 -5.49 -19.44
N GLU A 143 10.58 -4.29 -19.16
CA GLU A 143 11.88 -3.85 -19.67
C GLU A 143 13.05 -4.61 -19.02
N GLN A 144 12.97 -4.95 -17.73
CA GLN A 144 13.95 -5.81 -17.06
C GLN A 144 13.98 -7.20 -17.71
N PHE A 145 12.83 -7.78 -18.06
CA PHE A 145 12.78 -9.02 -18.83
C PHE A 145 13.43 -8.84 -20.22
N TYR A 146 13.21 -7.70 -20.88
CA TYR A 146 13.81 -7.42 -22.18
C TYR A 146 15.33 -7.22 -22.14
N VAL A 147 15.90 -6.89 -20.99
CA VAL A 147 17.36 -6.89 -20.80
C VAL A 147 17.89 -8.32 -20.69
N VAL A 148 17.25 -9.15 -19.88
CA VAL A 148 17.73 -10.50 -19.55
C VAL A 148 17.42 -11.51 -20.66
N TRP A 149 16.20 -11.53 -21.19
CA TRP A 149 15.72 -12.59 -22.09
C TRP A 149 16.47 -12.68 -23.43
N PRO A 150 16.73 -11.56 -24.17
CA PRO A 150 17.51 -11.65 -25.40
C PRO A 150 18.97 -12.12 -25.20
N ALA A 151 19.57 -11.75 -24.08
CA ALA A 151 20.90 -12.22 -23.71
C ALA A 151 20.88 -13.72 -23.40
N LEU A 152 19.89 -14.23 -22.69
CA LEU A 152 19.72 -15.69 -22.47
C LEU A 152 19.50 -16.45 -23.78
N VAL A 153 18.62 -15.94 -24.67
CA VAL A 153 18.38 -16.55 -25.99
C VAL A 153 19.65 -16.57 -26.81
N MET A 154 20.44 -15.52 -26.77
CA MET A 154 21.76 -15.48 -27.45
C MET A 154 22.68 -16.55 -26.90
N VAL A 155 22.85 -16.67 -25.58
CA VAL A 155 23.74 -17.62 -24.91
C VAL A 155 23.33 -19.07 -25.20
N VAL A 156 22.03 -19.42 -24.98
CA VAL A 156 21.57 -20.80 -25.20
C VAL A 156 21.59 -21.24 -26.66
N CYS A 157 21.63 -20.28 -27.58
CA CYS A 157 21.74 -20.54 -29.01
C CYS A 157 23.19 -20.46 -29.57
N ILE A 158 24.22 -20.39 -28.71
CA ILE A 158 25.64 -20.46 -29.13
C ILE A 158 25.87 -21.79 -29.82
N GLY A 159 26.63 -21.76 -30.91
CA GLY A 159 27.00 -22.96 -31.70
C GLY A 159 25.89 -23.49 -32.64
N ILE A 160 24.67 -22.89 -32.62
CA ILE A 160 23.64 -23.25 -33.60
C ILE A 160 23.79 -22.37 -34.85
N GLY A 161 24.06 -23.03 -36.00
CA GLY A 161 24.11 -22.37 -37.29
C GLY A 161 22.77 -21.90 -37.84
N THR A 162 22.81 -21.26 -39.02
CA THR A 162 21.62 -20.89 -39.78
C THR A 162 20.78 -22.11 -40.20
N ARG A 163 19.47 -21.93 -40.35
CA ARG A 163 18.50 -22.97 -40.79
C ARG A 163 18.18 -24.11 -39.81
N THR A 164 18.76 -24.16 -38.61
CA THR A 164 18.47 -25.19 -37.60
C THR A 164 17.33 -24.75 -36.68
N THR A 165 16.19 -24.39 -37.26
CA THR A 165 15.01 -23.85 -36.54
C THR A 165 14.52 -24.77 -35.39
N ARG A 166 14.58 -26.09 -35.58
CA ARG A 166 14.15 -27.07 -34.55
C ARG A 166 15.01 -26.94 -33.27
N ASN A 167 16.33 -26.87 -33.40
CA ASN A 167 17.25 -26.79 -32.26
C ASN A 167 17.13 -25.43 -31.54
N VAL A 168 16.97 -24.32 -32.29
CA VAL A 168 16.72 -22.99 -31.69
C VAL A 168 15.45 -23.00 -30.88
N ARG A 169 14.31 -23.48 -31.46
CA ARG A 169 13.04 -23.58 -30.76
C ARG A 169 13.10 -24.48 -29.54
N LEU A 170 13.77 -25.63 -29.63
CA LEU A 170 13.92 -26.57 -28.51
C LEU A 170 14.70 -25.93 -27.35
N ARG A 171 15.88 -25.34 -27.59
CA ARG A 171 16.67 -24.73 -26.52
C ARG A 171 15.96 -23.53 -25.88
N VAL A 172 15.40 -22.64 -26.69
CA VAL A 172 14.62 -21.49 -26.20
C VAL A 172 13.39 -21.97 -25.42
N GLY A 173 12.71 -23.03 -25.90
CA GLY A 173 11.57 -23.62 -25.21
C GLY A 173 11.93 -24.22 -23.85
N ILE A 174 13.02 -24.97 -23.76
CA ILE A 174 13.52 -25.51 -22.46
C ILE A 174 13.85 -24.36 -21.51
N THR A 175 14.56 -23.34 -21.99
CA THR A 175 14.90 -22.17 -21.17
C THR A 175 13.65 -21.44 -20.65
N ALA A 176 12.66 -21.24 -21.53
CA ALA A 176 11.38 -20.62 -21.15
C ALA A 176 10.61 -21.48 -20.15
N ALA A 177 10.60 -22.81 -20.31
CA ALA A 177 9.94 -23.71 -19.36
C ALA A 177 10.59 -23.66 -17.97
N VAL A 178 11.92 -23.75 -17.93
CA VAL A 178 12.70 -23.64 -16.66
C VAL A 178 12.43 -22.27 -16.00
N ALA A 179 12.49 -21.18 -16.75
CA ALA A 179 12.24 -19.84 -16.25
C ALA A 179 10.79 -19.70 -15.73
N ALA A 180 9.79 -20.25 -16.44
CA ALA A 180 8.40 -20.23 -16.01
C ALA A 180 8.19 -20.98 -14.68
N VAL A 181 8.73 -22.19 -14.56
CA VAL A 181 8.60 -22.99 -13.33
C VAL A 181 9.34 -22.32 -12.17
N ALA A 182 10.59 -21.91 -12.36
CA ALA A 182 11.37 -21.25 -11.31
C ALA A 182 10.71 -19.95 -10.81
N SER A 183 10.21 -19.13 -11.75
CA SER A 183 9.51 -17.88 -11.43
C SER A 183 8.18 -18.14 -10.69
N PHE A 184 7.40 -19.13 -11.12
CA PHE A 184 6.15 -19.46 -10.46
C PHE A 184 6.37 -20.01 -9.04
N VAL A 185 7.38 -20.87 -8.84
CA VAL A 185 7.77 -21.36 -7.50
C VAL A 185 8.21 -20.20 -6.61
N ALA A 186 9.02 -19.27 -7.14
CA ALA A 186 9.41 -18.08 -6.41
C ALA A 186 8.21 -17.18 -6.05
N CYS A 187 7.22 -17.06 -6.96
CA CYS A 187 5.99 -16.36 -6.69
C CYS A 187 5.22 -16.99 -5.52
N MET A 188 5.03 -18.32 -5.54
CA MET A 188 4.31 -19.04 -4.48
C MET A 188 5.03 -18.94 -3.13
N ALA A 189 6.36 -19.02 -3.12
CA ALA A 189 7.15 -18.88 -1.90
C ALA A 189 7.03 -17.46 -1.32
N LEU A 190 7.11 -16.41 -2.17
CA LEU A 190 7.11 -15.04 -1.73
C LEU A 190 5.69 -14.55 -1.33
N MET A 191 4.62 -15.11 -1.92
CA MET A 191 3.24 -14.84 -1.50
C MET A 191 2.99 -15.12 -0.02
N ASN A 192 3.67 -16.11 0.55
CA ASN A 192 3.54 -16.47 1.97
C ASN A 192 4.25 -15.49 2.91
N SER A 193 5.28 -14.79 2.44
CA SER A 193 6.11 -13.89 3.24
C SER A 193 5.82 -12.40 2.98
N SER A 194 5.61 -12.01 1.73
CA SER A 194 5.32 -10.63 1.34
C SER A 194 4.60 -10.55 0.00
N GLN A 195 3.30 -10.35 0.04
CA GLN A 195 2.47 -10.20 -1.16
C GLN A 195 2.90 -9.00 -2.03
N PRO A 196 3.27 -7.80 -1.52
CA PRO A 196 3.74 -6.71 -2.37
C PRO A 196 5.00 -7.07 -3.16
N TRP A 197 5.98 -7.72 -2.54
CA TRP A 197 7.16 -8.20 -3.25
C TRP A 197 6.83 -9.28 -4.28
N ALA A 198 5.88 -10.18 -3.98
CA ALA A 198 5.39 -11.16 -4.96
C ALA A 198 4.71 -10.50 -6.16
N PHE A 199 4.00 -9.39 -5.95
CA PHE A 199 3.27 -8.66 -6.99
C PHE A 199 4.18 -7.84 -7.90
N PHE A 200 5.14 -7.10 -7.35
CA PHE A 200 5.94 -6.12 -8.07
C PHE A 200 7.30 -6.66 -8.59
N SER A 201 7.76 -7.81 -8.12
CA SER A 201 9.11 -8.30 -8.47
C SER A 201 9.18 -8.97 -9.83
N PRO A 202 10.25 -8.76 -10.61
CA PRO A 202 10.39 -9.34 -11.93
C PRO A 202 10.55 -10.87 -11.88
N HIS A 203 11.25 -11.41 -10.88
CA HIS A 203 11.49 -12.84 -10.76
C HIS A 203 10.24 -13.65 -10.38
N THR A 204 9.22 -13.03 -9.80
CA THR A 204 7.93 -13.66 -9.47
C THR A 204 6.90 -13.51 -10.58
N ARG A 205 7.11 -12.60 -11.52
CA ARG A 205 6.20 -12.31 -12.65
C ARG A 205 6.75 -12.80 -13.99
N ALA A 206 8.04 -13.20 -14.05
CA ALA A 206 8.67 -13.66 -15.29
C ALA A 206 8.02 -14.93 -15.87
N PHE A 207 7.27 -15.72 -15.08
CA PHE A 207 6.57 -16.90 -15.58
C PHE A 207 5.53 -16.55 -16.66
N GLU A 208 4.86 -15.41 -16.56
CA GLU A 208 3.86 -14.93 -17.51
C GLU A 208 4.49 -14.63 -18.88
N LEU A 209 5.59 -13.88 -18.89
CA LEU A 209 6.37 -13.61 -20.09
C LEU A 209 6.98 -14.91 -20.66
N SER A 210 7.44 -15.82 -19.79
CA SER A 210 8.02 -17.10 -20.17
C SER A 210 7.01 -18.06 -20.79
N ILE A 211 5.75 -18.07 -20.30
CA ILE A 211 4.65 -18.82 -20.93
C ILE A 211 4.37 -18.25 -22.33
N GLY A 212 4.36 -16.92 -22.49
CA GLY A 212 4.29 -16.29 -23.79
C GLY A 212 5.42 -16.73 -24.72
N ALA A 213 6.65 -16.81 -24.20
CA ALA A 213 7.81 -17.32 -24.95
C ALA A 213 7.66 -18.78 -25.35
N LEU A 214 7.09 -19.64 -24.50
CA LEU A 214 6.77 -21.03 -24.82
C LEU A 214 5.79 -21.12 -25.99
N VAL A 215 4.72 -20.35 -25.97
CA VAL A 215 3.76 -20.31 -27.10
C VAL A 215 4.43 -19.92 -28.41
N ALA A 216 5.44 -19.02 -28.39
CA ALA A 216 6.15 -18.56 -29.57
C ALA A 216 7.00 -19.65 -30.26
N VAL A 217 7.48 -20.63 -29.50
CA VAL A 217 8.38 -21.68 -30.02
C VAL A 217 7.67 -22.98 -30.42
N VAL A 218 6.42 -23.19 -29.93
CA VAL A 218 5.64 -24.38 -30.26
C VAL A 218 5.08 -24.27 -31.68
N PRO A 219 5.40 -25.23 -32.59
CA PRO A 219 4.87 -25.22 -33.97
C PRO A 219 3.34 -25.32 -34.01
N ILE A 220 2.71 -24.64 -34.96
CA ILE A 220 1.29 -24.78 -35.25
C ILE A 220 1.14 -25.91 -36.29
N GLY A 221 0.46 -26.97 -35.92
CA GLY A 221 0.17 -28.06 -36.85
C GLY A 221 -0.84 -27.64 -37.95
N ALA A 222 -0.68 -28.20 -39.15
CA ALA A 222 -1.46 -27.82 -40.33
C ALA A 222 -2.67 -28.72 -40.60
N SER A 223 -2.96 -29.75 -39.79
CA SER A 223 -4.13 -30.62 -40.00
C SER A 223 -5.44 -29.90 -39.71
N ILE A 224 -6.51 -30.21 -40.40
CA ILE A 224 -7.87 -29.64 -40.22
C ILE A 224 -8.35 -29.82 -38.76
N THR A 225 -8.11 -30.99 -38.17
CA THR A 225 -8.47 -31.30 -36.79
C THR A 225 -7.73 -30.37 -35.82
N LEU A 226 -6.44 -30.15 -36.01
CA LEU A 226 -5.63 -29.23 -35.19
C LEU A 226 -6.04 -27.77 -35.37
N ILE A 227 -6.45 -27.37 -36.58
CA ILE A 227 -6.97 -26.02 -36.86
C ILE A 227 -8.28 -25.78 -36.10
N ARG A 228 -9.22 -26.74 -36.13
CA ARG A 228 -10.49 -26.64 -35.36
C ARG A 228 -10.27 -26.60 -33.87
N MET A 229 -9.40 -27.45 -33.34
CA MET A 229 -9.05 -27.49 -31.93
C MET A 229 -8.39 -26.17 -31.48
N ASN A 230 -7.48 -25.63 -32.28
CA ASN A 230 -6.84 -24.34 -31.99
C ASN A 230 -7.86 -23.18 -31.98
N ALA A 231 -8.84 -23.16 -32.87
CA ALA A 231 -9.88 -22.16 -32.86
C ALA A 231 -10.80 -22.27 -31.62
N LEU A 232 -11.12 -23.49 -31.18
CA LEU A 232 -11.85 -23.71 -29.93
C LEU A 232 -11.04 -23.22 -28.73
N LEU A 233 -9.74 -23.55 -28.66
CA LEU A 233 -8.84 -23.04 -27.62
C LEU A 233 -8.81 -21.52 -27.61
N ALA A 234 -8.84 -20.86 -28.77
CA ALA A 234 -8.87 -19.39 -28.82
C ALA A 234 -10.16 -18.81 -28.24
N TRP A 235 -11.32 -19.43 -28.47
CA TRP A 235 -12.58 -19.04 -27.84
C TRP A 235 -12.57 -19.27 -26.33
N CYS A 236 -12.06 -20.42 -25.87
CA CYS A 236 -11.85 -20.68 -24.43
C CYS A 236 -10.91 -19.65 -23.82
N GLY A 237 -9.87 -19.26 -24.57
CA GLY A 237 -8.95 -18.22 -24.13
C GLY A 237 -9.62 -16.84 -23.96
N LEU A 238 -10.39 -16.40 -24.97
CA LEU A 238 -11.12 -15.13 -24.87
C LEU A 238 -12.16 -15.15 -23.75
N ALA A 239 -12.94 -16.22 -23.66
CA ALA A 239 -13.92 -16.40 -22.60
C ALA A 239 -13.24 -16.45 -21.20
N GLY A 240 -12.09 -17.12 -21.09
CA GLY A 240 -11.32 -17.18 -19.85
C GLY A 240 -10.80 -15.81 -19.41
N ILE A 241 -10.30 -14.97 -20.34
CA ILE A 241 -9.90 -13.59 -20.02
C ILE A 241 -11.11 -12.78 -19.52
N ILE A 242 -12.23 -12.84 -20.22
CA ILE A 242 -13.46 -12.12 -19.81
C ILE A 242 -13.94 -12.62 -18.44
N ALA A 243 -13.93 -13.94 -18.23
CA ALA A 243 -14.33 -14.53 -16.94
C ALA A 243 -13.44 -14.03 -15.80
N THR A 244 -12.11 -13.96 -15.98
CA THR A 244 -11.23 -13.41 -14.93
C THR A 244 -11.47 -11.93 -14.67
N VAL A 245 -11.75 -11.12 -15.69
CA VAL A 245 -12.09 -9.70 -15.55
C VAL A 245 -13.37 -9.50 -14.72
N VAL A 246 -14.38 -10.37 -14.90
CA VAL A 246 -15.69 -10.26 -14.24
C VAL A 246 -15.70 -10.91 -12.84
N LEU A 247 -15.06 -12.08 -12.70
CA LEU A 247 -15.15 -12.89 -11.48
C LEU A 247 -14.12 -12.54 -10.41
N PHE A 248 -12.97 -11.99 -10.81
CA PHE A 248 -11.95 -11.57 -9.85
C PHE A 248 -12.30 -10.20 -9.24
N SER A 249 -11.75 -9.94 -8.07
CA SER A 249 -11.94 -8.71 -7.33
C SER A 249 -10.64 -8.29 -6.61
N GLU A 250 -10.63 -7.14 -5.99
CA GLU A 250 -9.51 -6.68 -5.15
C GLU A 250 -9.21 -7.62 -3.96
N THR A 251 -10.20 -8.45 -3.57
CA THR A 251 -10.02 -9.45 -2.51
C THR A 251 -9.43 -10.77 -3.00
N THR A 252 -9.25 -10.94 -4.31
CA THR A 252 -8.61 -12.13 -4.88
C THR A 252 -7.12 -12.13 -4.51
N THR A 253 -6.65 -13.21 -3.89
CA THR A 253 -5.22 -13.34 -3.50
C THR A 253 -4.34 -13.45 -4.74
N PHE A 254 -3.80 -12.31 -5.17
CA PHE A 254 -3.08 -12.17 -6.44
C PHE A 254 -1.64 -11.66 -6.21
N PRO A 255 -0.62 -12.12 -7.02
CA PRO A 255 -0.73 -13.02 -8.18
C PRO A 255 -1.03 -14.50 -7.84
N GLY A 256 -0.26 -15.17 -7.02
CA GLY A 256 -0.46 -16.54 -6.60
C GLY A 256 -0.94 -17.52 -7.72
N PRO A 257 -1.67 -18.59 -7.37
CA PRO A 257 -2.16 -19.56 -8.35
C PRO A 257 -3.21 -18.96 -9.31
N TRP A 258 -3.94 -17.93 -8.87
CA TRP A 258 -4.99 -17.31 -9.69
C TRP A 258 -4.45 -16.57 -10.91
N ALA A 259 -3.19 -16.13 -10.89
CA ALA A 259 -2.55 -15.53 -12.06
C ALA A 259 -2.41 -16.51 -13.24
N LEU A 260 -2.42 -17.83 -12.99
CA LEU A 260 -2.41 -18.82 -14.08
C LEU A 260 -3.68 -18.74 -14.94
N ALA A 261 -4.82 -18.31 -14.42
CA ALA A 261 -6.06 -18.26 -15.18
C ALA A 261 -5.97 -17.28 -16.38
N PRO A 262 -5.70 -15.97 -16.21
CA PRO A 262 -5.54 -15.05 -17.33
C PRO A 262 -4.33 -15.39 -18.22
N VAL A 263 -3.25 -15.91 -17.64
CA VAL A 263 -2.03 -16.27 -18.35
C VAL A 263 -2.29 -17.43 -19.31
N MET A 264 -2.91 -18.52 -18.86
CA MET A 264 -3.22 -19.67 -19.70
C MET A 264 -4.31 -19.34 -20.71
N ALA A 265 -5.33 -18.56 -20.32
CA ALA A 265 -6.35 -18.07 -21.23
C ALA A 265 -5.73 -17.27 -22.41
N THR A 266 -4.76 -16.38 -22.09
CA THR A 266 -4.00 -15.64 -23.11
C THR A 266 -3.15 -16.54 -23.99
N ALA A 267 -2.49 -17.54 -23.41
CA ALA A 267 -1.70 -18.53 -24.15
C ALA A 267 -2.56 -19.31 -25.15
N PHE A 268 -3.77 -19.73 -24.76
CA PHE A 268 -4.72 -20.41 -25.61
C PHE A 268 -5.20 -19.52 -26.77
N LEU A 269 -5.51 -18.25 -26.50
CA LEU A 269 -5.92 -17.30 -27.54
C LEU A 269 -4.77 -17.04 -28.53
N LEU A 270 -3.55 -16.81 -28.08
CA LEU A 270 -2.37 -16.61 -28.94
C LEU A 270 -2.09 -17.84 -29.80
N ARG A 271 -2.34 -19.04 -29.29
CA ARG A 271 -2.17 -20.32 -29.98
C ARG A 271 -3.12 -20.46 -31.13
N GLY A 272 -4.39 -20.11 -30.96
CA GLY A 272 -5.45 -20.39 -31.89
C GLY A 272 -6.03 -19.21 -32.66
N GLY A 273 -5.70 -17.99 -32.31
CA GLY A 273 -6.39 -16.76 -32.75
C GLY A 273 -6.41 -16.52 -34.27
N ASN A 274 -5.55 -17.13 -35.05
CA ASN A 274 -5.50 -16.96 -36.53
C ASN A 274 -5.66 -18.27 -37.28
N ALA A 275 -6.26 -19.29 -36.67
CA ALA A 275 -6.26 -20.64 -37.18
C ALA A 275 -7.45 -20.97 -38.11
N ALA A 276 -8.60 -20.32 -37.98
CA ALA A 276 -9.79 -20.60 -38.74
C ALA A 276 -10.69 -19.38 -38.91
N SER A 277 -11.56 -19.37 -39.93
CA SER A 277 -12.51 -18.29 -40.21
C SER A 277 -13.53 -18.04 -39.09
N TRP A 278 -13.81 -19.05 -38.25
CA TRP A 278 -14.70 -18.96 -37.10
C TRP A 278 -13.99 -18.74 -35.74
N SER A 279 -12.72 -18.41 -35.77
CA SER A 279 -11.96 -18.02 -34.54
C SER A 279 -12.41 -16.64 -34.01
N PRO A 280 -12.12 -16.28 -32.75
CA PRO A 280 -12.46 -14.98 -32.17
C PRO A 280 -11.80 -13.79 -32.90
N ASP A 281 -10.92 -14.05 -33.85
CA ASP A 281 -10.24 -13.07 -34.69
C ASP A 281 -11.24 -12.11 -35.42
N ALA A 282 -12.44 -12.61 -35.78
CA ALA A 282 -13.48 -11.74 -36.34
C ALA A 282 -13.89 -10.59 -35.42
N ILE A 283 -13.95 -10.82 -34.10
CA ILE A 283 -14.23 -9.76 -33.08
C ILE A 283 -12.99 -8.90 -32.86
N LEU A 284 -11.83 -9.52 -32.76
CA LEU A 284 -10.58 -8.82 -32.46
C LEU A 284 -10.11 -7.92 -33.61
N ARG A 285 -10.58 -8.15 -34.85
CA ARG A 285 -10.22 -7.35 -36.05
C ARG A 285 -11.09 -6.14 -36.29
N ILE A 286 -12.19 -5.94 -35.56
CA ILE A 286 -13.02 -4.76 -35.78
C ILE A 286 -12.25 -3.46 -35.58
N SER A 287 -12.61 -2.44 -36.35
CA SER A 287 -11.87 -1.17 -36.39
C SER A 287 -11.61 -0.54 -35.02
N PRO A 288 -12.58 -0.48 -34.07
CA PRO A 288 -12.32 0.07 -32.74
C PRO A 288 -11.26 -0.71 -31.95
N MET A 289 -11.26 -2.04 -32.05
CA MET A 289 -10.26 -2.88 -31.38
C MET A 289 -8.86 -2.67 -31.96
N GLN A 290 -8.76 -2.55 -33.28
CA GLN A 290 -7.48 -2.28 -33.95
C GLN A 290 -6.98 -0.86 -33.63
N TRP A 291 -7.89 0.12 -33.55
CA TRP A 291 -7.56 1.49 -33.17
C TRP A 291 -7.01 1.55 -31.75
N LEU A 292 -7.74 0.97 -30.78
CA LEU A 292 -7.33 0.97 -29.38
C LEU A 292 -6.06 0.11 -29.16
N GLY A 293 -5.99 -1.08 -29.79
CA GLY A 293 -4.85 -1.98 -29.65
C GLY A 293 -3.53 -1.38 -30.13
N SER A 294 -3.57 -0.60 -31.22
CA SER A 294 -2.38 0.08 -31.72
C SER A 294 -1.89 1.23 -30.82
N ARG A 295 -2.78 1.79 -30.00
CA ARG A 295 -2.54 2.89 -29.04
C ARG A 295 -2.48 2.40 -27.59
N SER A 296 -2.61 1.10 -27.37
CA SER A 296 -2.73 0.53 -26.02
C SER A 296 -1.58 0.91 -25.08
N TYR A 297 -0.37 1.11 -25.62
CA TYR A 297 0.78 1.58 -24.83
C TYR A 297 0.59 3.03 -24.34
N SER A 298 0.28 3.95 -25.22
CA SER A 298 0.02 5.34 -24.84
C SER A 298 -1.22 5.47 -23.95
N ALA A 299 -2.29 4.69 -24.22
CA ALA A 299 -3.50 4.67 -23.41
C ALA A 299 -3.23 4.16 -21.98
N TYR A 300 -2.41 3.10 -21.85
CA TYR A 300 -1.96 2.58 -20.56
C TYR A 300 -1.15 3.60 -19.77
N LEU A 301 -0.28 4.38 -20.43
CA LEU A 301 0.54 5.37 -19.74
C LEU A 301 -0.26 6.59 -19.26
N TRP A 302 -1.27 7.05 -20.01
CA TRP A 302 -2.03 8.25 -19.66
C TRP A 302 -3.16 8.03 -18.67
N HIS A 303 -3.79 6.83 -18.63
CA HIS A 303 -5.02 6.66 -17.87
C HIS A 303 -4.84 6.88 -16.36
N TRP A 304 -3.79 6.33 -15.79
CA TRP A 304 -3.57 6.37 -14.35
C TRP A 304 -3.20 7.76 -13.83
N PRO A 305 -2.23 8.50 -14.42
CA PRO A 305 -1.95 9.87 -14.01
C PRO A 305 -3.16 10.78 -14.10
N VAL A 306 -3.96 10.66 -15.16
CA VAL A 306 -5.15 11.49 -15.34
C VAL A 306 -6.19 11.21 -14.23
N LEU A 307 -6.44 9.96 -13.88
CA LEU A 307 -7.34 9.60 -12.79
C LEU A 307 -6.84 10.12 -11.43
N ILE A 308 -5.58 9.88 -11.09
CA ILE A 308 -5.02 10.27 -9.78
C ILE A 308 -4.95 11.79 -9.64
N ILE A 309 -4.50 12.51 -10.67
CA ILE A 309 -4.41 13.98 -10.64
C ILE A 309 -5.82 14.61 -10.62
N ALA A 310 -6.78 14.05 -11.34
CA ALA A 310 -8.17 14.54 -11.29
C ALA A 310 -8.78 14.35 -9.89
N ALA A 311 -8.55 13.20 -9.25
CA ALA A 311 -9.00 12.97 -7.88
C ALA A 311 -8.37 13.98 -6.91
N ALA A 312 -7.06 14.24 -7.05
CA ALA A 312 -6.35 15.23 -6.26
C ALA A 312 -6.86 16.66 -6.52
N ALA A 313 -7.09 17.03 -7.78
CA ALA A 313 -7.58 18.37 -8.14
C ALA A 313 -9.00 18.64 -7.63
N LEU A 314 -9.86 17.62 -7.58
CA LEU A 314 -11.23 17.70 -7.08
C LEU A 314 -11.36 17.44 -5.57
N ASP A 315 -10.27 17.06 -4.93
CA ASP A 315 -10.19 16.70 -3.50
C ASP A 315 -11.25 15.70 -3.05
N LYS A 316 -11.47 14.67 -3.88
CA LYS A 316 -12.46 13.61 -3.61
C LYS A 316 -12.17 12.33 -4.38
N LYS A 317 -12.77 11.23 -3.92
CA LYS A 317 -12.85 10.00 -4.71
C LYS A 317 -13.74 10.23 -5.93
N LEU A 318 -13.24 9.89 -7.14
CA LEU A 318 -13.98 10.04 -8.37
C LEU A 318 -15.19 9.09 -8.41
N SER A 319 -16.33 9.58 -8.85
CA SER A 319 -17.45 8.75 -9.25
C SER A 319 -17.14 8.01 -10.57
N VAL A 320 -17.90 6.94 -10.87
CA VAL A 320 -17.74 6.20 -12.14
C VAL A 320 -17.85 7.12 -13.35
N PHE A 321 -18.78 8.07 -13.33
CA PHE A 321 -18.98 9.02 -14.42
C PHE A 321 -17.76 9.93 -14.62
N GLU A 322 -17.21 10.47 -13.55
CA GLU A 322 -15.97 11.27 -13.58
C GLU A 322 -14.77 10.44 -14.04
N GLY A 323 -14.69 9.18 -13.58
CA GLY A 323 -13.69 8.21 -14.04
C GLY A 323 -13.76 7.98 -15.56
N LEU A 324 -14.96 7.81 -16.10
CA LEU A 324 -15.15 7.66 -17.55
C LEU A 324 -14.76 8.93 -18.34
N ILE A 325 -15.05 10.12 -17.82
CA ILE A 325 -14.56 11.38 -18.42
C ILE A 325 -13.03 11.41 -18.44
N CYS A 326 -12.38 11.03 -17.33
CA CYS A 326 -10.93 10.93 -17.26
C CYS A 326 -10.36 9.93 -18.29
N LEU A 327 -11.05 8.80 -18.52
CA LEU A 327 -10.66 7.86 -19.56
C LEU A 327 -10.78 8.46 -20.98
N MET A 328 -11.82 9.24 -21.26
CA MET A 328 -11.95 9.93 -22.55
C MET A 328 -10.80 10.94 -22.77
N ILE A 329 -10.43 11.70 -21.74
CA ILE A 329 -9.27 12.60 -21.76
C ILE A 329 -7.99 11.79 -22.01
N SER A 330 -7.82 10.65 -21.32
CA SER A 330 -6.66 9.78 -21.48
C SER A 330 -6.56 9.21 -22.89
N LEU A 331 -7.68 8.85 -23.51
CA LEU A 331 -7.72 8.38 -24.90
C LEU A 331 -7.37 9.50 -25.90
N ALA A 332 -7.81 10.73 -25.66
CA ALA A 332 -7.44 11.89 -26.47
C ALA A 332 -5.93 12.19 -26.37
N LEU A 333 -5.38 12.19 -25.16
CA LEU A 333 -3.93 12.34 -24.92
C LEU A 333 -3.12 11.18 -25.54
N SER A 334 -3.69 9.97 -25.51
CA SER A 334 -3.10 8.79 -26.14
C SER A 334 -3.05 8.93 -27.67
N GLU A 335 -4.12 9.40 -28.31
CA GLU A 335 -4.13 9.65 -29.75
C GLU A 335 -3.10 10.72 -30.14
N PHE A 336 -3.04 11.81 -29.38
CA PHE A 336 -2.04 12.86 -29.57
C PHE A 336 -0.63 12.31 -29.48
N SER A 337 -0.30 11.60 -28.38
CA SER A 337 1.01 11.01 -28.14
C SER A 337 1.39 9.97 -29.21
N TYR A 338 0.44 9.12 -29.59
CA TYR A 338 0.62 8.14 -30.64
C TYR A 338 0.94 8.77 -31.99
N ARG A 339 0.21 9.83 -32.36
CA ARG A 339 0.31 10.46 -33.68
C ARG A 339 1.54 11.34 -33.81
N PHE A 340 1.88 12.10 -32.78
CA PHE A 340 2.90 13.14 -32.84
C PHE A 340 4.24 12.75 -32.20
N VAL A 341 4.26 11.75 -31.29
CA VAL A 341 5.47 11.35 -30.56
C VAL A 341 5.85 9.90 -30.86
N GLU A 342 4.93 8.93 -30.61
CA GLU A 342 5.26 7.50 -30.74
C GLU A 342 5.57 7.11 -32.19
N ASN A 343 4.63 7.33 -33.11
CA ASN A 343 4.76 6.90 -34.50
C ASN A 343 5.91 7.57 -35.25
N PRO A 344 6.11 8.90 -35.17
CA PRO A 344 7.21 9.56 -35.89
C PRO A 344 8.59 9.02 -35.47
N VAL A 345 8.80 8.79 -34.17
CA VAL A 345 10.07 8.26 -33.66
C VAL A 345 10.22 6.76 -33.95
N ARG A 346 9.15 5.98 -33.72
CA ARG A 346 9.12 4.52 -33.94
C ARG A 346 9.42 4.13 -35.39
N LEU A 347 8.86 4.89 -36.35
CA LEU A 347 8.99 4.62 -37.78
C LEU A 347 10.24 5.27 -38.41
N ASN A 348 10.96 6.10 -37.67
CA ASN A 348 12.16 6.73 -38.19
C ASN A 348 13.31 5.74 -38.25
N HIS A 349 13.60 5.24 -39.42
CA HIS A 349 14.67 4.29 -39.70
C HIS A 349 16.12 4.88 -39.58
N ASN A 350 16.24 6.22 -39.47
CA ASN A 350 17.54 6.89 -39.31
C ASN A 350 18.04 6.86 -37.84
N ILE A 351 17.15 6.56 -36.88
CA ILE A 351 17.53 6.46 -35.47
C ILE A 351 17.98 5.03 -35.14
N VAL A 352 19.21 4.71 -35.49
CA VAL A 352 19.85 3.40 -35.25
C VAL A 352 21.23 3.57 -34.61
N GLY A 353 21.78 2.50 -34.04
CA GLY A 353 23.11 2.49 -33.43
C GLY A 353 23.28 3.63 -32.42
N ILE A 354 24.33 4.45 -32.59
CA ILE A 354 24.68 5.55 -31.69
C ILE A 354 23.54 6.58 -31.54
N ARG A 355 22.78 6.87 -32.60
CA ARG A 355 21.68 7.84 -32.56
C ARG A 355 20.54 7.35 -31.64
N ALA A 356 20.28 6.05 -31.64
CA ALA A 356 19.27 5.48 -30.74
C ALA A 356 19.74 5.50 -29.26
N MET A 357 21.03 5.29 -29.04
CA MET A 357 21.64 5.39 -27.71
C MET A 357 21.63 6.85 -27.21
N VAL A 358 21.99 7.81 -28.05
CA VAL A 358 21.93 9.25 -27.72
C VAL A 358 20.48 9.64 -27.37
N LEU A 359 19.50 9.23 -28.18
CA LEU A 359 18.08 9.46 -27.87
C LEU A 359 17.70 8.90 -26.50
N ALA A 360 18.09 7.66 -26.20
CA ALA A 360 17.78 7.01 -24.94
C ALA A 360 18.39 7.75 -23.75
N VAL A 361 19.70 8.06 -23.83
CA VAL A 361 20.41 8.81 -22.77
C VAL A 361 19.81 10.21 -22.57
N SER A 362 19.51 10.93 -23.66
CA SER A 362 18.92 12.26 -23.58
C SER A 362 17.54 12.26 -22.93
N LEU A 363 16.68 11.27 -23.23
CA LEU A 363 15.35 11.15 -22.61
C LEU A 363 15.45 10.77 -21.14
N ILE A 364 16.33 9.84 -20.79
CA ILE A 364 16.57 9.48 -19.37
C ILE A 364 17.12 10.70 -18.62
N ALA A 365 18.07 11.42 -19.18
CA ALA A 365 18.63 12.63 -18.58
C ALA A 365 17.56 13.74 -18.39
N LEU A 366 16.67 13.91 -19.38
CA LEU A 366 15.54 14.86 -19.29
C LEU A 366 14.61 14.52 -18.13
N VAL A 367 14.18 13.25 -18.04
CA VAL A 367 13.28 12.79 -16.98
C VAL A 367 13.95 12.88 -15.62
N SER A 368 15.20 12.42 -15.49
CA SER A 368 15.95 12.50 -14.23
C SER A 368 16.25 13.95 -13.83
N GLY A 369 16.60 14.81 -14.79
CA GLY A 369 16.84 16.23 -14.54
C GLY A 369 15.58 16.95 -14.08
N SER A 370 14.41 16.64 -14.66
CA SER A 370 13.13 17.21 -14.20
C SER A 370 12.77 16.78 -12.77
N ALA A 371 13.08 15.55 -12.40
CA ALA A 371 12.89 15.06 -11.03
C ALA A 371 13.80 15.79 -10.03
N VAL A 372 15.10 15.93 -10.34
CA VAL A 372 16.06 16.66 -9.48
C VAL A 372 15.66 18.13 -9.34
N LEU A 373 15.20 18.76 -10.42
CA LEU A 373 14.69 20.13 -10.36
C LEU A 373 13.47 20.23 -9.43
N ALA A 374 12.55 19.28 -9.49
CA ALA A 374 11.39 19.23 -8.60
C ALA A 374 11.79 19.01 -7.14
N GLN A 375 12.78 18.15 -6.87
CA GLN A 375 13.30 17.95 -5.51
C GLN A 375 13.91 19.22 -4.90
N ASN A 376 14.65 19.98 -5.70
CA ASN A 376 15.36 21.17 -5.23
C ASN A 376 14.46 22.43 -5.11
N ASN A 377 13.29 22.44 -5.74
CA ASN A 377 12.38 23.59 -5.75
C ASN A 377 11.06 23.27 -5.02
N GLN A 378 11.10 22.55 -3.92
CA GLN A 378 9.91 22.23 -3.13
C GLN A 378 9.24 23.51 -2.59
N PRO A 379 7.91 23.63 -2.63
CA PRO A 379 7.22 24.77 -2.02
C PRO A 379 7.39 24.76 -0.50
N SER A 380 7.55 25.94 0.11
CA SER A 380 7.59 26.07 1.56
C SER A 380 6.21 25.81 2.15
N LEU A 381 6.14 24.91 3.12
CA LEU A 381 4.90 24.52 3.81
C LEU A 381 4.81 25.25 5.15
N SER A 382 4.56 26.56 5.14
CA SER A 382 4.37 27.31 6.36
C SER A 382 3.45 28.51 6.17
N GLY A 383 2.66 28.82 7.18
CA GLY A 383 1.81 30.01 7.22
C GLY A 383 2.54 31.32 7.52
N GLY A 384 3.88 31.32 7.55
CA GLY A 384 4.68 32.52 7.78
C GLY A 384 4.73 33.02 9.24
N TRP A 385 4.14 32.30 10.20
CA TRP A 385 4.16 32.62 11.64
C TRP A 385 4.71 31.46 12.45
N SER A 386 5.16 31.71 13.68
CA SER A 386 5.64 30.66 14.60
C SER A 386 4.74 30.61 15.85
N ALA A 387 4.50 29.41 16.35
CA ALA A 387 3.77 29.14 17.57
C ALA A 387 4.68 28.54 18.65
N THR A 388 4.27 28.62 19.90
CA THR A 388 4.89 27.91 21.01
C THR A 388 4.06 26.69 21.39
N ALA A 389 4.72 25.65 21.92
CA ALA A 389 4.00 24.55 22.53
C ALA A 389 3.21 25.09 23.75
N PRO A 390 1.91 24.81 23.86
CA PRO A 390 1.15 25.26 25.02
C PRO A 390 1.62 24.53 26.28
N THR A 391 1.45 25.18 27.44
CA THR A 391 1.70 24.56 28.75
C THR A 391 0.46 23.78 29.18
N LEU A 392 0.63 22.52 29.56
CA LEU A 392 -0.46 21.75 30.19
C LEU A 392 -0.50 22.10 31.68
N VAL A 393 -1.64 22.58 32.13
CA VAL A 393 -1.92 22.79 33.56
C VAL A 393 -2.60 21.52 34.08
N THR A 394 -1.91 20.74 34.88
CA THR A 394 -2.50 19.64 35.65
C THR A 394 -2.96 20.24 37.00
N GLU A 395 -4.22 20.58 37.14
CA GLU A 395 -4.81 20.88 38.42
C GLU A 395 -4.85 19.62 39.28
N SER A 396 -3.97 19.52 40.27
CA SER A 396 -4.16 18.55 41.36
C SER A 396 -5.31 19.06 42.24
N THR A 397 -6.52 18.57 41.98
CA THR A 397 -7.63 18.70 42.93
C THR A 397 -7.38 17.75 44.10
N THR A 398 -6.51 18.13 45.00
CA THR A 398 -6.52 17.60 46.37
C THR A 398 -7.69 18.23 47.09
N THR A 399 -8.87 17.65 46.99
CA THR A 399 -9.94 17.89 47.97
C THR A 399 -9.54 17.21 49.26
N THR A 400 -8.82 17.93 50.10
CA THR A 400 -8.68 17.63 51.54
C THR A 400 -10.03 17.94 52.22
N ASP A 401 -10.99 17.04 52.18
CA ASP A 401 -12.04 17.02 53.16
C ASP A 401 -11.57 16.18 54.36
N SER A 402 -11.14 16.90 55.37
CA SER A 402 -10.81 16.35 56.68
C SER A 402 -12.12 16.17 57.49
N ASN A 403 -12.20 14.94 58.11
CA ASN A 403 -13.07 14.51 59.18
C ASN A 403 -14.38 13.77 58.81
N VAL A 404 -14.22 12.48 58.59
CA VAL A 404 -15.15 11.47 59.20
C VAL A 404 -14.34 10.17 59.41
N PRO A 405 -14.23 9.61 60.62
CA PRO A 405 -13.65 8.28 60.84
C PRO A 405 -14.72 7.22 60.55
N THR A 406 -14.79 6.75 59.33
CA THR A 406 -15.55 5.56 58.98
C THR A 406 -14.56 4.50 58.55
N THR A 407 -14.56 3.39 59.27
CA THR A 407 -13.83 2.15 58.95
C THR A 407 -14.45 1.54 57.68
N THR A 408 -14.08 2.10 56.56
CA THR A 408 -14.36 1.51 55.24
C THR A 408 -13.13 0.79 54.75
N ILE A 409 -13.31 -0.41 54.23
CA ILE A 409 -12.29 -1.16 53.43
C ILE A 409 -11.84 -0.18 52.34
N PRO A 410 -10.51 0.03 52.14
CA PRO A 410 -10.04 0.93 51.09
C PRO A 410 -10.54 0.43 49.74
N THR A 411 -11.42 1.18 49.09
CA THR A 411 -11.83 0.93 47.71
C THR A 411 -10.75 1.46 46.76
N MET A 412 -10.59 0.83 45.61
CA MET A 412 -9.69 1.29 44.57
C MET A 412 -10.08 2.71 44.13
N PRO A 413 -9.13 3.63 43.91
CA PRO A 413 -9.40 4.95 43.39
C PRO A 413 -10.06 4.84 42.01
N GLU A 414 -11.11 5.63 41.76
CA GLU A 414 -11.72 5.76 40.44
C GLU A 414 -10.80 6.54 39.50
N LEU A 415 -10.78 6.15 38.20
CA LEU A 415 -10.18 6.98 37.18
C LEU A 415 -11.03 8.24 36.96
N PRO A 416 -10.40 9.38 36.54
CA PRO A 416 -11.17 10.57 36.23
C PRO A 416 -12.25 10.28 35.19
N ASN A 417 -13.48 10.69 35.48
CA ASN A 417 -14.58 10.67 34.50
C ASN A 417 -14.23 11.51 33.26
N GLU A 418 -14.97 11.34 32.18
CA GLU A 418 -14.85 12.18 30.98
C GLU A 418 -15.03 13.65 31.37
N GLY A 419 -13.90 14.37 31.48
CA GLY A 419 -13.84 15.77 31.91
C GLY A 419 -14.00 16.74 30.72
N PRO A 420 -13.97 18.06 31.00
CA PRO A 420 -13.97 19.05 29.94
C PRO A 420 -12.70 18.97 29.10
N PRO A 421 -12.75 19.45 27.83
CA PRO A 421 -11.57 19.51 26.97
C PRO A 421 -10.44 20.30 27.63
N VAL A 422 -9.20 19.84 27.46
CA VAL A 422 -8.00 20.53 27.95
C VAL A 422 -7.87 21.89 27.25
N GLU A 423 -7.56 22.94 27.99
CA GLU A 423 -7.46 24.33 27.49
C GLU A 423 -6.58 24.45 26.25
N ALA A 424 -5.46 23.73 26.21
CA ALA A 424 -4.57 23.70 25.04
C ALA A 424 -5.28 23.20 23.76
N ILE A 425 -6.22 22.28 23.88
CA ILE A 425 -7.03 21.73 22.76
C ILE A 425 -8.10 22.76 22.35
N VAL A 426 -8.74 23.43 23.33
CA VAL A 426 -9.69 24.50 23.05
C VAL A 426 -9.04 25.63 22.26
N GLN A 427 -7.86 26.06 22.68
CA GLN A 427 -7.09 27.10 21.97
C GLN A 427 -6.66 26.65 20.58
N ALA A 428 -6.29 25.37 20.41
CA ALA A 428 -5.87 24.83 19.13
C ALA A 428 -6.99 24.88 18.07
N MET A 429 -8.26 24.79 18.46
CA MET A 429 -9.40 24.89 17.55
C MET A 429 -9.53 26.28 16.88
N THR A 430 -8.88 27.31 17.41
CA THR A 430 -8.88 28.66 16.83
C THR A 430 -7.75 28.89 15.83
N ALA A 431 -6.77 27.96 15.73
CA ALA A 431 -5.65 28.07 14.81
C ALA A 431 -6.14 28.05 13.35
N THR A 432 -5.68 29.03 12.56
CA THR A 432 -6.07 29.12 11.14
C THR A 432 -5.00 28.58 10.22
N GLY A 433 -3.72 28.83 10.47
CA GLY A 433 -2.63 28.45 9.57
C GLY A 433 -1.61 27.51 10.23
N LEU A 434 -0.82 26.85 9.40
CA LEU A 434 0.26 25.97 9.84
C LEU A 434 1.45 26.79 10.33
N PRO A 435 1.94 26.61 11.58
CA PRO A 435 3.12 27.33 12.07
C PRO A 435 4.39 26.89 11.35
N SER A 436 5.31 27.84 11.12
CA SER A 436 6.58 27.61 10.43
C SER A 436 7.54 26.69 11.21
N ASN A 437 7.35 26.60 12.52
CA ASN A 437 8.13 25.79 13.46
C ASN A 437 7.37 24.54 13.95
N ILE A 438 6.45 24.03 13.13
CA ILE A 438 5.71 22.79 13.45
C ILE A 438 6.67 21.62 13.74
N THR A 439 6.41 20.87 14.79
CA THR A 439 7.24 19.73 15.23
C THR A 439 6.36 18.48 15.45
N PRO A 440 6.71 17.34 14.85
CA PRO A 440 7.68 17.22 13.75
C PRO A 440 7.24 18.00 12.50
N THR A 441 8.16 18.28 11.58
CA THR A 441 7.77 18.84 10.28
C THR A 441 6.89 17.85 9.52
N LEU A 442 6.05 18.32 8.60
CA LEU A 442 5.18 17.43 7.81
C LEU A 442 5.99 16.35 7.06
N GLN A 443 7.21 16.67 6.61
CA GLN A 443 8.10 15.72 5.95
C GLN A 443 8.66 14.65 6.91
N GLN A 444 8.80 14.98 8.19
CA GLN A 444 9.32 14.08 9.22
C GLN A 444 8.21 13.30 9.94
N ALA A 445 6.95 13.70 9.77
CA ALA A 445 5.82 13.16 10.50
C ALA A 445 5.80 11.63 10.52
N LEU A 446 5.90 10.99 9.34
CA LEU A 446 5.87 9.53 9.22
C LEU A 446 7.03 8.82 9.93
N SER A 447 8.16 9.49 10.12
CA SER A 447 9.33 8.96 10.84
C SER A 447 9.30 9.25 12.35
N ASP A 448 8.36 10.08 12.83
CA ASP A 448 8.17 10.37 14.25
C ASP A 448 7.43 9.22 14.95
N MET A 449 8.14 8.10 15.10
CA MET A 449 7.63 6.82 15.60
C MET A 449 8.26 6.45 16.95
N PRO A 450 7.49 5.75 17.82
CA PRO A 450 8.05 5.19 19.06
C PRO A 450 9.25 4.29 18.81
N THR A 451 10.25 4.34 19.69
CA THR A 451 11.48 3.53 19.60
C THR A 451 11.23 2.03 19.59
N ILE A 452 10.09 1.56 20.13
CA ILE A 452 9.67 0.16 20.12
C ILE A 452 9.47 -0.42 18.71
N TYR A 453 9.31 0.43 17.68
CA TYR A 453 9.28 -0.03 16.28
C TYR A 453 10.67 -0.40 15.75
N SER A 454 11.71 0.36 16.13
CA SER A 454 13.07 0.15 15.63
C SER A 454 13.83 -0.96 16.37
N ASN A 455 13.52 -1.20 17.67
CA ASN A 455 14.15 -2.25 18.48
C ASN A 455 13.37 -3.57 18.46
N ASN A 456 12.33 -3.70 17.61
CA ASN A 456 11.45 -4.87 17.48
C ASN A 456 10.64 -5.22 18.73
N CYS A 457 10.40 -4.28 19.63
CA CYS A 457 9.49 -4.47 20.76
C CYS A 457 8.02 -4.32 20.35
N HIS A 458 7.73 -3.59 19.28
CA HIS A 458 6.46 -3.69 18.57
C HIS A 458 6.53 -4.88 17.61
N ALA A 459 5.91 -6.00 18.00
CA ALA A 459 6.05 -7.29 17.33
C ALA A 459 5.59 -7.25 15.86
N SER A 460 6.33 -7.95 14.99
CA SER A 460 5.98 -8.09 13.57
C SER A 460 4.73 -8.95 13.37
N PHE A 461 4.17 -8.90 12.16
CA PHE A 461 3.00 -9.72 11.81
C PHE A 461 3.21 -11.22 12.03
N SER A 462 4.40 -11.74 11.78
CA SER A 462 4.70 -13.18 11.90
C SER A 462 5.02 -13.65 13.33
N ALA A 463 5.24 -12.72 14.27
CA ALA A 463 5.58 -13.08 15.65
C ALA A 463 4.39 -13.75 16.36
N ILE A 464 4.62 -14.85 17.03
CA ILE A 464 3.63 -15.55 17.87
C ILE A 464 3.99 -15.52 19.37
N ARG A 465 5.11 -14.88 19.73
CA ARG A 465 5.55 -14.71 21.12
C ARG A 465 5.95 -13.25 21.35
N PRO A 466 5.65 -12.68 22.53
CA PRO A 466 6.18 -11.38 22.89
C PRO A 466 7.71 -11.45 23.08
N LYS A 467 8.35 -10.30 22.87
CA LYS A 467 9.75 -10.09 23.21
C LYS A 467 9.81 -9.46 24.61
N ASN A 468 10.82 -9.78 25.39
CA ASN A 468 11.05 -9.11 26.67
C ASN A 468 11.50 -7.66 26.42
N CYS A 469 10.61 -6.70 26.68
CA CYS A 469 10.79 -5.29 26.39
C CYS A 469 10.45 -4.46 27.62
N VAL A 470 11.46 -4.24 28.45
CA VAL A 470 11.38 -3.54 29.73
C VAL A 470 11.92 -2.14 29.61
N TYR A 471 11.24 -1.18 30.24
CA TYR A 471 11.55 0.25 30.26
C TYR A 471 11.30 0.83 31.64
N GLY A 472 11.84 2.04 31.91
CA GLY A 472 11.79 2.68 33.21
C GLY A 472 12.75 2.02 34.19
N ASP A 473 12.33 1.80 35.46
CA ASP A 473 13.17 1.15 36.49
C ASP A 473 12.94 -0.36 36.49
N GLU A 474 13.91 -1.11 35.95
CA GLU A 474 13.85 -2.57 35.86
C GLU A 474 13.76 -3.26 37.24
N THR A 475 14.17 -2.58 38.30
CA THR A 475 14.19 -3.12 39.68
C THR A 475 12.92 -2.80 40.46
N SER A 476 12.03 -1.99 39.90
CA SER A 476 10.81 -1.57 40.57
C SER A 476 9.86 -2.72 40.90
N SER A 477 9.27 -2.67 42.08
CA SER A 477 8.19 -3.56 42.48
C SER A 477 6.84 -3.20 41.86
N THR A 478 6.69 -1.97 41.35
CA THR A 478 5.51 -1.54 40.62
C THR A 478 5.67 -1.84 39.14
N VAL A 479 4.96 -2.85 38.64
CA VAL A 479 5.07 -3.35 37.27
C VAL A 479 3.80 -3.08 36.50
N ILE A 480 3.92 -2.27 35.44
CA ILE A 480 2.81 -1.93 34.55
C ILE A 480 3.03 -2.50 33.14
N GLY A 481 1.95 -2.91 32.48
CA GLY A 481 1.95 -3.40 31.10
C GLY A 481 1.26 -2.44 30.14
N LEU A 482 1.78 -2.29 28.91
CA LEU A 482 1.11 -1.64 27.79
C LEU A 482 0.79 -2.71 26.73
N TYR A 483 -0.51 -2.99 26.50
CA TYR A 483 -0.96 -4.11 25.70
C TYR A 483 -1.89 -3.71 24.57
N GLY A 484 -1.63 -4.21 23.36
CA GLY A 484 -2.52 -4.02 22.21
C GLY A 484 -1.81 -3.99 20.86
N ASP A 485 -2.40 -3.27 19.91
CA ASP A 485 -1.87 -3.13 18.56
C ASP A 485 -1.00 -1.86 18.39
N SER A 486 -0.97 -1.27 17.19
CA SER A 486 -0.22 -0.05 16.94
C SER A 486 -0.78 1.17 17.67
N HIS A 487 -2.09 1.14 18.04
CA HIS A 487 -2.68 2.20 18.85
C HIS A 487 -2.25 2.12 20.31
N ALA A 488 -1.94 0.94 20.86
CA ALA A 488 -1.21 0.85 22.11
C ALA A 488 0.24 1.33 21.95
N ALA A 489 0.91 0.92 20.87
CA ALA A 489 2.30 1.30 20.62
C ALA A 489 2.51 2.83 20.52
N GLN A 490 1.56 3.60 20.01
CA GLN A 490 1.68 5.06 19.91
C GLN A 490 1.67 5.77 21.28
N TRP A 491 1.10 5.14 22.30
CA TRP A 491 1.11 5.66 23.67
C TRP A 491 2.45 5.44 24.41
N PHE A 492 3.31 4.56 23.88
CA PHE A 492 4.57 4.21 24.52
C PHE A 492 5.40 5.41 24.97
N PRO A 493 5.59 6.52 24.20
CA PRO A 493 6.40 7.65 24.66
C PRO A 493 5.84 8.34 25.90
N ALA A 494 4.51 8.36 26.06
CA ALA A 494 3.86 8.91 27.26
C ALA A 494 4.07 7.98 28.47
N PHE A 495 3.86 6.67 28.28
CA PHE A 495 4.09 5.66 29.32
C PHE A 495 5.56 5.58 29.75
N GLU A 496 6.50 5.65 28.81
CA GLU A 496 7.94 5.63 29.12
C GLU A 496 8.33 6.83 29.99
N LYS A 497 7.89 8.05 29.62
CA LYS A 497 8.15 9.24 30.44
C LYS A 497 7.55 9.13 31.84
N MET A 498 6.33 8.63 31.95
CA MET A 498 5.67 8.40 33.23
C MET A 498 6.43 7.36 34.08
N ALA A 499 6.78 6.22 33.49
CA ALA A 499 7.49 5.15 34.17
C ALA A 499 8.85 5.61 34.70
N ILE A 500 9.62 6.37 33.91
CA ILE A 500 10.87 6.97 34.35
C ILE A 500 10.63 7.96 35.50
N LYS A 501 9.64 8.85 35.38
CA LYS A 501 9.33 9.85 36.42
C LYS A 501 8.92 9.22 37.76
N ARG A 502 8.20 8.10 37.70
CA ARG A 502 7.64 7.41 38.88
C ARG A 502 8.52 6.27 39.43
N ASN A 503 9.63 5.97 38.78
CA ASN A 503 10.45 4.77 39.03
C ASN A 503 9.62 3.47 38.96
N TRP A 504 8.76 3.35 37.94
CA TRP A 504 7.98 2.15 37.66
C TRP A 504 8.67 1.31 36.60
N LYS A 505 8.39 0.00 36.62
CA LYS A 505 8.79 -0.92 35.56
C LYS A 505 7.67 -1.00 34.53
N LEU A 506 7.93 -0.58 33.30
CA LEU A 506 7.03 -0.65 32.17
C LEU A 506 7.43 -1.82 31.25
N ILE A 507 6.48 -2.68 30.91
CA ILE A 507 6.68 -3.75 29.93
C ILE A 507 5.70 -3.58 28.77
N THR A 508 6.19 -3.72 27.53
CA THR A 508 5.35 -3.52 26.35
C THR A 508 5.01 -4.85 25.68
N TYR A 509 3.72 -5.06 25.44
CA TYR A 509 3.14 -6.22 24.74
C TYR A 509 2.36 -5.72 23.54
N THR A 510 3.05 -5.20 22.51
CA THR A 510 2.40 -4.61 21.36
C THR A 510 2.72 -5.34 20.06
N LYS A 511 1.73 -5.47 19.16
CA LYS A 511 1.88 -6.18 17.89
C LYS A 511 1.10 -5.51 16.77
N ARG A 512 1.74 -5.38 15.59
CA ARG A 512 1.16 -4.75 14.40
C ARG A 512 -0.22 -5.32 14.05
N GLY A 513 -1.27 -4.47 14.09
CA GLY A 513 -2.63 -4.80 13.69
C GLY A 513 -3.26 -6.01 14.40
N CYS A 514 -2.77 -6.38 15.59
CA CYS A 514 -3.30 -7.47 16.39
C CYS A 514 -3.97 -6.89 17.65
N PRO A 515 -5.31 -6.83 17.70
CA PRO A 515 -6.01 -6.27 18.86
C PRO A 515 -5.82 -7.14 20.10
N PRO A 516 -5.90 -6.55 21.29
CA PRO A 516 -5.88 -7.29 22.56
C PRO A 516 -7.13 -8.15 22.75
N SER A 517 -8.22 -7.78 22.09
CA SER A 517 -9.51 -8.48 22.11
C SER A 517 -9.42 -9.86 21.48
N ASP A 518 -9.98 -10.90 22.14
CA ASP A 518 -9.93 -12.28 21.67
C ASP A 518 -10.94 -12.55 20.54
N ILE A 519 -10.64 -11.98 19.39
CA ILE A 519 -11.47 -12.08 18.18
C ILE A 519 -10.60 -12.34 16.93
N PRO A 520 -11.12 -13.14 15.96
CA PRO A 520 -10.46 -13.32 14.68
C PRO A 520 -10.50 -12.03 13.85
N THR A 521 -9.33 -11.59 13.37
CA THR A 521 -9.17 -10.37 12.58
C THR A 521 -8.75 -10.65 11.15
N TYR A 522 -9.15 -9.78 10.21
CA TYR A 522 -8.62 -9.74 8.85
C TYR A 522 -7.59 -8.61 8.73
N SER A 523 -6.41 -8.92 8.23
CA SER A 523 -5.37 -7.93 7.96
C SER A 523 -5.39 -7.49 6.50
N LYS A 524 -5.68 -6.22 6.22
CA LYS A 524 -5.56 -5.64 4.87
C LYS A 524 -4.13 -5.71 4.36
N VAL A 525 -3.15 -5.49 5.22
CA VAL A 525 -1.71 -5.50 4.87
C VAL A 525 -1.26 -6.90 4.44
N LEU A 526 -1.74 -7.94 5.15
CA LEU A 526 -1.41 -9.33 4.80
C LEU A 526 -2.33 -9.89 3.70
N GLY A 527 -3.46 -9.26 3.41
CA GLY A 527 -4.46 -9.75 2.46
C GLY A 527 -5.15 -11.05 2.89
N LYS A 528 -5.09 -11.40 4.19
CA LYS A 528 -5.58 -12.68 4.75
C LYS A 528 -6.10 -12.53 6.17
N ASN A 529 -6.80 -13.55 6.67
CA ASN A 529 -7.12 -13.67 8.08
C ASN A 529 -5.84 -13.80 8.90
N TYR A 530 -5.75 -13.07 10.00
CA TYR A 530 -4.55 -12.90 10.79
C TYR A 530 -4.38 -14.02 11.81
N GLN A 531 -3.91 -15.19 11.34
CA GLN A 531 -3.80 -16.41 12.13
C GLN A 531 -2.78 -16.32 13.27
N GLU A 532 -1.72 -15.54 13.10
CA GLU A 532 -0.65 -15.40 14.07
C GLU A 532 -1.03 -14.53 15.29
N CYS A 533 -2.18 -13.84 15.23
CA CYS A 533 -2.64 -12.97 16.30
C CYS A 533 -3.15 -13.76 17.52
N GLY A 534 -3.96 -14.80 17.33
CA GLY A 534 -4.48 -15.63 18.44
C GLY A 534 -3.38 -16.24 19.30
N PRO A 535 -2.46 -17.04 18.72
CA PRO A 535 -1.32 -17.62 19.47
C PRO A 535 -0.44 -16.57 20.16
N TRP A 536 -0.32 -15.37 19.56
CA TRP A 536 0.45 -14.29 20.18
C TRP A 536 -0.24 -13.78 21.46
N ARG A 537 -1.57 -13.55 21.44
CA ARG A 537 -2.33 -13.12 22.62
C ARG A 537 -2.21 -14.12 23.78
N GLU A 538 -2.37 -15.42 23.49
CA GLU A 538 -2.21 -16.49 24.50
C GLU A 538 -0.82 -16.48 25.14
N ASN A 539 0.23 -16.27 24.33
CA ASN A 539 1.59 -16.20 24.85
C ASN A 539 1.86 -14.90 25.63
N VAL A 540 1.21 -13.79 25.26
CA VAL A 540 1.31 -12.52 26.00
C VAL A 540 0.72 -12.66 27.39
N LEU A 541 -0.47 -13.24 27.54
CA LEU A 541 -1.09 -13.43 28.86
C LEU A 541 -0.19 -14.26 29.80
N LYS A 542 0.35 -15.38 29.30
CA LYS A 542 1.30 -16.20 30.06
C LYS A 542 2.56 -15.42 30.45
N GLN A 543 3.04 -14.56 29.53
CA GLN A 543 4.24 -13.76 29.80
C GLN A 543 3.99 -12.66 30.82
N MET A 544 2.83 -12.01 30.81
CA MET A 544 2.46 -10.99 31.80
C MET A 544 2.47 -11.55 33.23
N VAL A 545 1.99 -12.77 33.42
CA VAL A 545 2.05 -13.47 34.72
C VAL A 545 3.49 -13.71 35.16
N ILE A 546 4.35 -14.20 34.26
CA ILE A 546 5.77 -14.44 34.52
C ILE A 546 6.50 -13.12 34.88
N ASP A 547 6.18 -12.06 34.15
CA ASP A 547 6.80 -10.75 34.33
C ASP A 547 6.29 -9.99 35.57
N GLY A 548 5.25 -10.53 36.25
CA GLY A 548 4.67 -9.96 37.46
C GLY A 548 3.90 -8.67 37.23
N VAL A 549 3.27 -8.52 36.05
CA VAL A 549 2.46 -7.34 35.73
C VAL A 549 1.29 -7.22 36.71
N GLN A 550 1.10 -6.01 37.25
CA GLN A 550 0.05 -5.71 38.24
C GLN A 550 -1.13 -4.98 37.59
N THR A 551 -0.81 -3.96 36.78
CA THR A 551 -1.80 -3.18 36.04
C THR A 551 -1.43 -3.23 34.57
N VAL A 552 -2.40 -3.50 33.69
CA VAL A 552 -2.19 -3.51 32.24
C VAL A 552 -3.12 -2.50 31.55
N PHE A 553 -2.54 -1.59 30.80
CA PHE A 553 -3.26 -0.62 29.99
C PHE A 553 -3.50 -1.21 28.60
N ILE A 554 -4.77 -1.26 28.19
CA ILE A 554 -5.24 -1.91 26.96
C ILE A 554 -5.71 -0.86 25.97
N ALA A 555 -5.00 -0.71 24.86
CA ALA A 555 -5.38 0.21 23.78
C ALA A 555 -5.38 -0.53 22.43
N HIS A 556 -6.29 -0.14 21.54
CA HIS A 556 -6.46 -0.79 20.24
C HIS A 556 -7.11 0.14 19.23
N PHE A 557 -6.89 -0.15 17.94
CA PHE A 557 -7.59 0.51 16.85
C PHE A 557 -9.01 -0.05 16.71
N ASP A 558 -10.02 0.78 16.95
CA ASP A 558 -11.43 0.38 16.99
C ASP A 558 -12.05 0.05 15.61
N ARG A 559 -11.35 0.34 14.52
CA ARG A 559 -11.79 0.13 13.13
C ARG A 559 -11.15 -1.07 12.44
N LEU A 560 -10.58 -2.01 13.19
CA LEU A 560 -10.05 -3.26 12.64
C LEU A 560 -11.15 -4.10 12.00
N LEU A 561 -10.75 -4.92 11.01
CA LEU A 561 -11.70 -5.71 10.23
C LEU A 561 -11.95 -7.08 10.83
N SER A 562 -13.23 -7.48 10.88
CA SER A 562 -13.64 -8.84 11.21
C SER A 562 -13.13 -9.84 10.17
N ALA A 563 -12.63 -11.00 10.62
CA ALA A 563 -12.16 -12.08 9.74
C ALA A 563 -13.29 -12.70 8.90
N SER A 564 -14.54 -12.64 9.37
CA SER A 564 -15.70 -13.22 8.72
C SER A 564 -16.31 -12.29 7.67
N THR A 565 -16.47 -11.01 7.99
CA THR A 565 -17.20 -10.04 7.16
C THR A 565 -16.29 -9.12 6.35
N ARG A 566 -15.02 -8.97 6.76
CA ARG A 566 -14.04 -8.03 6.17
C ARG A 566 -14.48 -6.56 6.19
N VAL A 567 -15.38 -6.22 7.09
CA VAL A 567 -15.77 -4.85 7.42
C VAL A 567 -15.34 -4.54 8.86
N PRO A 568 -15.34 -3.27 9.30
CA PRO A 568 -15.06 -2.93 10.69
C PRO A 568 -15.92 -3.77 11.64
N MET A 569 -15.30 -4.27 12.71
CA MET A 569 -15.98 -5.14 13.68
C MET A 569 -17.15 -4.40 14.35
N TRP A 570 -18.22 -5.12 14.60
CA TRP A 570 -19.36 -4.61 15.33
C TRP A 570 -19.07 -4.50 16.84
N GLN A 571 -19.71 -3.58 17.54
CA GLN A 571 -19.64 -3.41 18.99
C GLN A 571 -19.75 -4.76 19.73
N LYS A 572 -20.70 -5.61 19.34
CA LYS A 572 -20.92 -6.93 19.94
C LYS A 572 -19.68 -7.86 19.83
N GLU A 573 -18.96 -7.84 18.70
CA GLU A 573 -17.73 -8.62 18.52
C GLU A 573 -16.62 -8.08 19.43
N TRP A 574 -16.47 -6.74 19.48
CA TRP A 574 -15.51 -6.06 20.35
C TRP A 574 -15.78 -6.38 21.83
N ARG A 575 -17.05 -6.20 22.30
CA ARG A 575 -17.43 -6.45 23.68
C ARG A 575 -17.12 -7.88 24.09
N ALA A 576 -17.54 -8.87 23.32
CA ALA A 576 -17.30 -10.27 23.63
C ALA A 576 -15.79 -10.62 23.74
N GLY A 577 -14.99 -10.13 22.80
CA GLY A 577 -13.55 -10.41 22.80
C GLY A 577 -12.78 -9.65 23.87
N LEU A 578 -13.16 -8.40 24.18
CA LEU A 578 -12.57 -7.65 25.30
C LEU A 578 -12.94 -8.28 26.64
N GLN A 579 -14.21 -8.68 26.84
CA GLN A 579 -14.65 -9.37 28.06
C GLN A 579 -13.83 -10.63 28.32
N SER A 580 -13.63 -11.47 27.29
CA SER A 580 -12.78 -12.67 27.40
C SER A 580 -11.35 -12.32 27.84
N THR A 581 -10.79 -11.22 27.32
CA THR A 581 -9.45 -10.77 27.70
C THR A 581 -9.41 -10.23 29.13
N ILE A 582 -10.40 -9.43 29.54
CA ILE A 582 -10.54 -8.89 30.90
C ILE A 582 -10.66 -10.02 31.90
N ASP A 583 -11.55 -10.98 31.64
CA ASP A 583 -11.76 -12.15 32.52
C ASP A 583 -10.46 -12.95 32.70
N SER A 584 -9.72 -13.17 31.62
CA SER A 584 -8.44 -13.89 31.65
C SER A 584 -7.38 -13.15 32.48
N LEU A 585 -7.29 -11.83 32.36
CA LEU A 585 -6.34 -10.99 33.11
C LEU A 585 -6.71 -10.96 34.60
N THR A 586 -7.98 -10.74 34.90
CA THR A 586 -8.50 -10.65 36.28
C THR A 586 -8.35 -12.01 37.02
N ALA A 587 -8.55 -13.13 36.32
CA ALA A 587 -8.32 -14.46 36.89
C ALA A 587 -6.88 -14.68 37.34
N GLU A 588 -5.91 -14.03 36.68
CA GLU A 588 -4.47 -14.07 37.06
C GLU A 588 -4.10 -12.91 38.03
N GLY A 589 -5.09 -12.17 38.53
CA GLY A 589 -4.89 -11.05 39.45
C GLY A 589 -4.29 -9.81 38.80
N ILE A 590 -4.30 -9.66 37.48
CA ILE A 590 -3.83 -8.49 36.75
C ILE A 590 -5.01 -7.52 36.59
N THR A 591 -4.85 -6.27 37.00
CA THR A 591 -5.88 -5.23 36.87
C THR A 591 -5.87 -4.66 35.45
N PRO A 592 -6.90 -4.87 34.63
CA PRO A 592 -7.00 -4.27 33.30
C PRO A 592 -7.53 -2.82 33.38
N VAL A 593 -6.97 -1.92 32.59
CA VAL A 593 -7.44 -0.57 32.35
C VAL A 593 -7.66 -0.41 30.85
N LEU A 594 -8.91 -0.27 30.43
CA LEU A 594 -9.25 0.00 29.04
C LEU A 594 -8.95 1.47 28.72
N MET A 595 -8.37 1.74 27.56
CA MET A 595 -8.14 3.10 27.08
C MET A 595 -9.06 3.40 25.90
N GLU A 596 -9.79 4.52 25.98
CA GLU A 596 -10.52 5.03 24.80
C GLU A 596 -9.52 5.26 23.66
N ASP A 597 -9.88 4.87 22.42
CA ASP A 597 -8.99 5.02 21.27
C ASP A 597 -8.76 6.50 20.94
N THR A 598 -7.66 6.79 20.27
CA THR A 598 -7.36 8.14 19.79
C THR A 598 -8.29 8.51 18.62
N PRO A 599 -8.59 9.81 18.41
CA PRO A 599 -9.46 10.22 17.30
C PRO A 599 -8.91 9.76 15.95
N TYR A 600 -9.79 9.25 15.09
CA TYR A 600 -9.47 8.83 13.73
C TYR A 600 -9.63 10.00 12.75
N PRO A 601 -8.56 10.55 12.17
CA PRO A 601 -8.66 11.66 11.23
C PRO A 601 -9.36 11.28 9.91
N GLY A 602 -9.27 9.99 9.51
CA GLY A 602 -9.88 9.48 8.28
C GLY A 602 -9.14 9.87 7.01
N GLN A 603 -8.04 10.59 7.11
CA GLN A 603 -7.17 11.05 6.03
C GLN A 603 -5.74 11.24 6.53
N ASP A 604 -4.77 11.14 5.64
CA ASP A 604 -3.36 11.44 5.97
C ASP A 604 -3.20 12.91 6.34
N VAL A 605 -3.04 13.17 7.65
CA VAL A 605 -3.02 14.53 8.21
C VAL A 605 -1.87 15.37 7.68
N PRO A 606 -0.62 14.89 7.60
CA PRO A 606 0.46 15.67 7.02
C PRO A 606 0.18 16.10 5.57
N THR A 607 -0.40 15.23 4.76
CA THR A 607 -0.80 15.53 3.38
C THR A 607 -1.91 16.58 3.33
N CYS A 608 -2.97 16.44 4.15
CA CYS A 608 -4.04 17.41 4.26
C CYS A 608 -3.50 18.80 4.65
N LEU A 609 -2.67 18.87 5.71
CA LEU A 609 -2.07 20.11 6.18
C LEU A 609 -1.14 20.75 5.13
N SER A 610 -0.46 19.94 4.33
CA SER A 610 0.36 20.45 3.24
C SER A 610 -0.44 21.17 2.16
N ARG A 611 -1.68 20.73 1.92
CA ARG A 611 -2.62 21.36 0.99
C ARG A 611 -3.28 22.59 1.62
N HIS A 612 -3.64 22.51 2.89
CA HIS A 612 -4.42 23.52 3.60
C HIS A 612 -3.58 24.29 4.64
N TYR A 613 -2.29 24.53 4.36
CA TYR A 613 -1.37 25.17 5.28
C TYR A 613 -1.77 26.59 5.72
N THR A 614 -2.68 27.22 4.97
CA THR A 614 -3.28 28.54 5.33
C THR A 614 -4.62 28.41 6.08
N ASN A 615 -5.20 27.22 6.13
CA ASN A 615 -6.44 26.94 6.86
C ASN A 615 -6.45 25.49 7.39
N VAL A 616 -5.73 25.26 8.49
CA VAL A 616 -5.55 23.92 9.09
C VAL A 616 -6.85 23.32 9.61
N GLN A 617 -7.89 24.15 9.87
CA GLN A 617 -9.18 23.68 10.37
C GLN A 617 -9.90 22.73 9.38
N LEU A 618 -9.60 22.83 8.09
CA LEU A 618 -10.12 21.92 7.06
C LEU A 618 -9.62 20.48 7.24
N CYS A 619 -8.55 20.27 8.03
CA CYS A 619 -8.00 18.96 8.31
C CYS A 619 -8.47 18.39 9.67
N ASN A 620 -9.23 19.15 10.45
CA ASN A 620 -9.73 18.72 11.75
C ASN A 620 -10.96 17.82 11.56
N PRO A 621 -10.95 16.56 12.01
CA PRO A 621 -12.13 15.72 11.94
C PRO A 621 -13.22 16.20 12.94
N SER A 622 -14.48 16.02 12.58
CA SER A 622 -15.59 16.19 13.51
C SER A 622 -15.62 15.04 14.53
N ILE A 623 -16.21 15.24 15.69
CA ILE A 623 -16.37 14.17 16.72
C ILE A 623 -17.01 12.92 16.12
N SER A 624 -18.11 13.07 15.39
CA SER A 624 -18.84 11.94 14.79
C SER A 624 -18.07 11.18 13.72
N SER A 625 -17.06 11.80 13.08
CA SER A 625 -16.17 11.10 12.16
C SER A 625 -14.95 10.48 12.84
N ALA A 626 -14.48 11.14 13.92
CA ALA A 626 -13.28 10.74 14.66
C ALA A 626 -13.51 9.53 15.57
N TYR A 627 -14.68 9.45 16.20
CA TYR A 627 -15.03 8.39 17.14
C TYR A 627 -16.20 7.54 16.63
N ARG A 628 -16.32 6.35 17.18
CA ARG A 628 -17.42 5.42 16.97
C ARG A 628 -18.34 5.47 18.19
N ASP A 629 -19.57 5.98 18.02
CA ASP A 629 -20.54 6.10 19.12
C ASP A 629 -20.88 4.74 19.74
N ASP A 630 -20.94 3.66 18.94
CA ASP A 630 -21.20 2.31 19.43
C ASP A 630 -20.07 1.76 20.31
N ILE A 631 -18.80 2.09 20.00
CA ILE A 631 -17.66 1.69 20.82
C ILE A 631 -17.58 2.55 22.09
N HIS A 632 -17.84 3.84 21.98
CA HIS A 632 -17.89 4.72 23.14
C HIS A 632 -18.95 4.25 24.15
N GLN A 633 -20.16 3.91 23.69
CA GLN A 633 -21.20 3.34 24.54
C GLN A 633 -20.77 2.01 25.20
N MET A 634 -20.05 1.16 24.45
CA MET A 634 -19.51 -0.09 25.00
C MET A 634 -18.52 0.16 26.14
N LEU A 635 -17.67 1.17 26.01
CA LEU A 635 -16.74 1.54 27.08
C LEU A 635 -17.48 2.10 28.31
N GLN A 636 -18.53 2.90 28.11
CA GLN A 636 -19.40 3.36 29.23
C GLN A 636 -20.07 2.18 29.93
N ASP A 637 -20.51 1.16 29.18
CA ASP A 637 -21.10 -0.05 29.78
C ASP A 637 -20.05 -0.82 30.61
N PHE A 638 -18.80 -0.90 30.16
CA PHE A 638 -17.70 -1.51 30.92
C PHE A 638 -17.37 -0.73 32.19
N ASP A 639 -17.32 0.61 32.10
CA ASP A 639 -17.08 1.50 33.24
C ASP A 639 -18.18 1.36 34.32
N ALA A 640 -19.43 1.22 33.89
CA ALA A 640 -20.58 0.96 34.78
C ALA A 640 -20.57 -0.45 35.41
N GLU A 641 -19.79 -1.38 34.87
CA GLU A 641 -19.59 -2.76 35.37
C GLU A 641 -18.26 -2.90 36.17
N ASP A 642 -17.74 -1.82 36.72
CA ASP A 642 -16.49 -1.75 37.51
C ASP A 642 -15.21 -2.14 36.75
N VAL A 643 -15.19 -2.07 35.40
CA VAL A 643 -13.97 -2.15 34.59
C VAL A 643 -13.41 -0.75 34.35
N HIS A 644 -12.20 -0.49 34.80
CA HIS A 644 -11.61 0.84 34.68
C HIS A 644 -11.43 1.26 33.22
N VAL A 645 -11.97 2.44 32.87
CA VAL A 645 -11.83 3.06 31.55
C VAL A 645 -11.10 4.39 31.67
N LEU A 646 -10.02 4.55 30.92
CA LEU A 646 -9.29 5.82 30.79
C LEU A 646 -9.87 6.60 29.59
N TRP A 647 -10.57 7.68 29.90
CA TRP A 647 -11.17 8.57 28.94
C TRP A 647 -10.12 9.54 28.39
N THR A 648 -9.80 9.42 27.11
CA THR A 648 -8.73 10.20 26.45
C THR A 648 -9.25 11.32 25.56
N ARG A 649 -10.54 11.29 25.19
CA ARG A 649 -11.17 12.27 24.29
C ARG A 649 -10.93 13.72 24.66
N PRO A 650 -11.02 14.14 25.93
CA PRO A 650 -10.75 15.53 26.33
C PRO A 650 -9.33 16.01 26.06
N TRP A 651 -8.38 15.08 25.86
CA TRP A 651 -6.96 15.40 25.56
C TRP A 651 -6.72 15.64 24.08
N PHE A 652 -7.70 15.35 23.23
CA PHE A 652 -7.62 15.45 21.78
C PHE A 652 -8.66 16.35 21.15
N CYS A 653 -9.85 16.46 21.73
CA CYS A 653 -11.01 17.04 21.06
C CYS A 653 -11.80 17.99 21.95
N THR A 654 -12.55 18.86 21.30
CA THR A 654 -13.67 19.64 21.85
C THR A 654 -14.97 19.21 21.17
N ASP A 655 -16.12 19.74 21.62
CA ASP A 655 -17.41 19.50 20.95
C ASP A 655 -17.41 19.97 19.47
N ALA A 656 -16.54 20.91 19.12
CA ALA A 656 -16.41 21.44 17.76
C ALA A 656 -15.56 20.56 16.84
N GLY A 657 -14.77 19.60 17.38
CA GLY A 657 -13.89 18.70 16.63
C GLY A 657 -12.54 18.49 17.28
N CYS A 658 -11.66 17.80 16.57
CA CYS A 658 -10.34 17.40 17.06
C CYS A 658 -9.24 18.10 16.26
N PRO A 659 -8.46 19.04 16.87
CA PRO A 659 -7.42 19.74 16.16
C PRO A 659 -6.28 18.80 15.73
N THR A 660 -5.77 19.01 14.54
CA THR A 660 -4.61 18.29 13.98
C THR A 660 -3.27 18.95 14.31
N VAL A 661 -3.31 20.18 14.82
CA VAL A 661 -2.15 20.98 15.25
C VAL A 661 -2.46 21.63 16.58
N VAL A 662 -1.60 21.46 17.59
CA VAL A 662 -1.73 22.04 18.93
C VAL A 662 -0.51 22.91 19.22
N GLY A 663 -0.68 24.25 19.17
CA GLY A 663 0.43 25.17 19.17
C GLY A 663 1.37 24.92 17.98
N ASN A 664 2.63 24.55 18.26
CA ASN A 664 3.58 24.12 17.24
C ASN A 664 3.75 22.59 17.15
N ILE A 665 2.84 21.81 17.73
CA ILE A 665 2.92 20.34 17.75
C ILE A 665 1.96 19.75 16.72
N LEU A 666 2.49 18.90 15.84
CA LEU A 666 1.68 18.08 14.95
C LEU A 666 1.11 16.88 15.71
N VAL A 667 -0.22 16.72 15.70
CA VAL A 667 -0.89 15.67 16.48
C VAL A 667 -0.70 14.30 15.82
N TYR A 668 -0.92 14.18 14.51
CA TYR A 668 -0.90 12.88 13.81
C TYR A 668 0.25 12.78 12.81
N ARG A 669 0.87 11.60 12.73
CA ARG A 669 1.95 11.32 11.79
C ARG A 669 1.47 10.73 10.45
N ASP A 670 0.25 10.19 10.43
CA ASP A 670 -0.39 9.54 9.28
C ASP A 670 -1.93 9.69 9.36
N ASP A 671 -2.69 8.73 8.86
CA ASP A 671 -4.16 8.76 8.83
C ASP A 671 -4.82 8.27 10.12
N ASN A 672 -4.07 7.73 11.09
CA ASN A 672 -4.64 7.16 12.32
C ASN A 672 -3.71 7.15 13.54
N HIS A 673 -2.41 7.41 13.41
CA HIS A 673 -1.49 7.36 14.53
C HIS A 673 -1.03 8.75 14.98
N MET A 674 -0.95 8.99 16.29
CA MET A 674 -0.34 10.21 16.82
C MET A 674 1.18 10.20 16.69
N THR A 675 1.77 11.40 16.71
CA THR A 675 3.23 11.60 16.73
C THR A 675 3.82 11.27 18.12
N VAL A 676 5.09 10.89 18.15
CA VAL A 676 5.87 10.77 19.41
C VAL A 676 5.92 12.10 20.15
N THR A 677 6.02 13.19 19.39
CA THR A 677 6.05 14.55 19.94
C THR A 677 4.76 14.86 20.68
N PHE A 678 3.58 14.55 20.10
CA PHE A 678 2.30 14.78 20.77
C PHE A 678 2.06 13.81 21.93
N ALA A 679 2.37 12.52 21.78
CA ALA A 679 2.29 11.55 22.88
C ALA A 679 3.14 11.99 24.08
N SER A 680 4.33 12.52 23.79
CA SER A 680 5.23 13.07 24.80
C SER A 680 4.70 14.34 25.47
N PHE A 681 3.96 15.15 24.73
CA PHE A 681 3.32 16.38 25.22
C PHE A 681 2.20 16.06 26.21
N ILE A 682 1.34 15.08 25.92
CA ILE A 682 0.21 14.70 26.79
C ILE A 682 0.60 13.75 27.94
N ALA A 683 1.89 13.33 28.05
CA ALA A 683 2.35 12.45 29.13
C ALA A 683 2.01 12.95 30.56
N PRO A 684 2.04 14.26 30.88
CA PRO A 684 1.60 14.74 32.20
C PRO A 684 0.12 14.48 32.51
N LEU A 685 -0.75 14.50 31.49
CA LEU A 685 -2.17 14.18 31.65
C LEU A 685 -2.37 12.70 31.95
N LEU A 686 -1.66 11.84 31.23
CA LEU A 686 -1.64 10.39 31.49
C LEU A 686 -1.19 10.09 32.91
N ASP A 687 -0.06 10.68 33.32
CA ASP A 687 0.52 10.49 34.64
C ASP A 687 -0.47 10.91 35.77
N ALA A 688 -1.11 12.08 35.61
CA ALA A 688 -2.10 12.56 36.57
C ALA A 688 -3.35 11.68 36.65
N ALA A 689 -3.78 11.14 35.52
CA ALA A 689 -4.99 10.30 35.45
C ALA A 689 -4.82 8.91 36.09
N VAL A 690 -3.62 8.30 36.00
CA VAL A 690 -3.46 6.88 36.34
C VAL A 690 -2.65 6.61 37.61
N VAL A 691 -1.97 7.62 38.16
CA VAL A 691 -1.02 7.44 39.26
C VAL A 691 -1.65 6.80 40.51
N ASP A 692 -2.83 7.22 40.87
CA ASP A 692 -3.49 6.76 42.10
C ASP A 692 -3.97 5.31 41.97
N VAL A 693 -4.50 4.92 40.82
CA VAL A 693 -4.91 3.54 40.53
C VAL A 693 -3.70 2.59 40.55
N VAL A 694 -2.58 2.96 39.88
CA VAL A 694 -1.39 2.14 39.84
C VAL A 694 -0.77 1.98 41.22
N ASN A 695 -0.66 3.06 42.00
CA ASN A 695 -0.12 3.01 43.36
C ASN A 695 -1.02 2.14 44.25
N TRP A 696 -2.34 2.27 44.15
CA TRP A 696 -3.26 1.47 44.96
C TRP A 696 -3.09 -0.03 44.66
N VAL A 697 -3.12 -0.42 43.37
CA VAL A 697 -2.93 -1.81 42.95
C VAL A 697 -1.61 -2.38 43.43
N SER A 698 -0.52 -1.59 43.37
CA SER A 698 0.81 -2.03 43.79
C SER A 698 0.93 -2.25 45.32
N THR A 699 0.08 -1.58 46.12
CA THR A 699 0.07 -1.74 47.58
C THR A 699 -0.78 -2.90 48.09
N GLN A 700 -1.66 -3.47 47.24
CA GLN A 700 -2.51 -4.61 47.60
C GLN A 700 -1.79 -5.95 47.44
N ARG A 701 -0.62 -6.00 46.86
CA ARG A 701 0.26 -7.16 46.68
C ARG A 701 1.48 -7.02 47.56
#